data_17302603a5f64043163e067e5408ae7c
#
_entry.id   17302603a5f64043163e067e5408ae7c
#
_cell.length_a   1.000
_cell.length_b   1.000
_cell.length_c   1.000
_cell.angle_alpha   90.00
_cell.angle_beta   90.00
_cell.angle_gamma   90.00
#
_symmetry.space_group_name_H-M   'P 1'
#
loop_
_entity.id
_entity.type
_entity.pdbx_description
1 polymer ?
#
loop_
_entity_poly.entity_id
_entity_poly.type
_entity_poly.pdbx_seq_one_letter_code
_entity_poly.pdbx_strand_id
1 'polypeptide(L)'
;MKKVLCLLTAAALLLTLCACGAEEAPSEAEYYWRAETESRYPLGLNGVIQGLAASDDCIFLCGESEDGPLLGRIPYEIREGRAVPGGMEAVELPELAEGSRMLDLDFGAGKFYVLIALPESYLVLTCLPDGSIEDNLSPVFVGDEEPKSILVTEDGGFCLRSLHNICLYDRTGKQTAAFSDYLSDLYPPLLIGGDVFAQSLPMGSGAVRLCRLNRETEKLEEIRRETEAEYLPRSLCRSALGTALINEGRELLSIGPDGQTETVLNWAELTGETGTEYRYVCQLNDNNFLMTPGDSGELILLNRDYRPDERKTLRIGFYGQASAMLSVLQNSYAHINGDYRVECIGYGSDEAGLSRLMLDVGAGDKLDIVVSDGWQVDPSGGFADLYPLIDADPELCREDFVPWMLNRLEDGGQLKQIWGGFILSTMEARGPLTEGPEPLRLADCQSYLDGIAYEGPLFGSIHTKENLLNNIAVNLLSAAYDEETGCYDLRTPEVMALLALCNTRPLDFTFDENGRIIQDEPALVSVTELQLGSPGDKKEEPAAPVRYFDGSDSGDNFSAVFCDYRACYMIPKTCDDKESAWAFLRTMLKEDWQLKTFTERGIGFPCNAAALERALAACMQDERREEVSTILDTGVFHDYDMQQLSAILVEGMRPYFYGDSSLENAIDKTQSRLNLYYAERHG
;
A
#
# COMPACT_ATOMS: atom_id res chain seq x y z
N MET A 1 29.94 -12.19 -60.64
CA MET A 1 29.55 -12.65 -59.30
C MET A 1 29.17 -11.51 -58.32
N LYS A 2 29.97 -10.44 -58.14
CA LYS A 2 29.56 -9.33 -57.18
C LYS A 2 28.26 -8.62 -57.54
N LYS A 3 27.93 -8.40 -58.83
CA LYS A 3 26.69 -7.73 -59.26
C LYS A 3 25.44 -8.62 -59.07
N VAL A 4 25.57 -9.93 -59.14
CA VAL A 4 24.46 -10.86 -58.89
C VAL A 4 24.16 -10.99 -57.40
N LEU A 5 25.18 -10.91 -56.55
CA LEU A 5 25.03 -10.94 -55.10
C LEU A 5 24.34 -9.66 -54.57
N CYS A 6 24.65 -8.48 -55.12
CA CYS A 6 23.98 -7.25 -54.80
C CYS A 6 22.52 -7.19 -55.25
N LEU A 7 22.17 -7.85 -56.34
CA LEU A 7 20.78 -7.96 -56.80
C LEU A 7 19.95 -8.93 -55.94
N LEU A 8 20.58 -10.01 -55.46
CA LEU A 8 19.93 -10.96 -54.56
C LEU A 8 19.74 -10.39 -53.17
N THR A 9 20.68 -9.59 -52.65
CA THR A 9 20.50 -8.88 -51.37
C THR A 9 19.47 -7.76 -51.46
N ALA A 10 19.42 -7.01 -52.57
CA ALA A 10 18.38 -6.00 -52.78
C ALA A 10 16.97 -6.61 -52.97
N ALA A 11 16.88 -7.76 -53.61
CA ALA A 11 15.61 -8.49 -53.76
C ALA A 11 15.17 -9.11 -52.41
N ALA A 12 16.09 -9.60 -51.57
CA ALA A 12 15.79 -10.09 -50.24
C ALA A 12 15.34 -8.96 -49.31
N LEU A 13 15.93 -7.76 -49.41
CA LEU A 13 15.52 -6.57 -48.63
C LEU A 13 14.16 -6.03 -49.11
N LEU A 14 13.87 -6.09 -50.42
CA LEU A 14 12.55 -5.73 -50.96
C LEU A 14 11.47 -6.74 -50.56
N LEU A 15 11.78 -8.02 -50.48
CA LEU A 15 10.87 -9.05 -49.99
C LEU A 15 10.60 -8.94 -48.47
N THR A 16 11.58 -8.52 -47.68
CA THR A 16 11.35 -8.21 -46.27
C THR A 16 10.56 -6.92 -46.07
N LEU A 17 10.69 -5.92 -46.92
CA LEU A 17 9.88 -4.70 -46.88
C LEU A 17 8.44 -4.90 -47.41
N CYS A 18 8.21 -5.86 -48.32
CA CYS A 18 6.87 -6.23 -48.74
C CYS A 18 6.15 -7.19 -47.78
N ALA A 19 6.89 -7.85 -46.85
CA ALA A 19 6.29 -8.66 -45.78
C ALA A 19 5.78 -7.83 -44.59
N CYS A 20 6.10 -6.52 -44.54
CA CYS A 20 5.58 -5.61 -43.51
C CYS A 20 4.18 -5.05 -43.85
N GLY A 21 3.49 -5.62 -44.81
CA GLY A 21 2.11 -5.31 -45.16
C GLY A 21 1.19 -6.52 -45.12
N ALA A 22 1.54 -7.56 -44.38
CA ALA A 22 0.55 -8.51 -43.94
C ALA A 22 -0.33 -7.75 -42.94
N GLU A 23 -1.61 -7.51 -43.29
CA GLU A 23 -2.64 -7.24 -42.29
C GLU A 23 -2.39 -8.25 -41.15
N GLU A 24 -2.07 -7.77 -40.00
CA GLU A 24 -2.06 -8.59 -38.79
C GLU A 24 -3.41 -9.30 -38.82
N ALA A 25 -3.38 -10.64 -38.79
CA ALA A 25 -4.60 -11.40 -38.54
C ALA A 25 -5.22 -10.76 -37.30
N PRO A 26 -6.54 -10.45 -37.30
CA PRO A 26 -7.16 -9.81 -36.17
C PRO A 26 -6.71 -10.58 -34.93
N SER A 27 -6.03 -9.91 -33.98
CA SER A 27 -5.63 -10.49 -32.71
C SER A 27 -6.86 -11.21 -32.19
N GLU A 28 -6.73 -12.48 -31.78
CA GLU A 28 -7.84 -13.17 -31.11
C GLU A 28 -8.36 -12.17 -30.07
N ALA A 29 -9.67 -11.85 -30.16
CA ALA A 29 -10.26 -10.83 -29.30
C ALA A 29 -9.91 -11.19 -27.86
N GLU A 30 -9.17 -10.31 -27.17
CA GLU A 30 -8.92 -10.49 -25.75
C GLU A 30 -10.27 -10.46 -25.05
N TYR A 31 -10.47 -11.31 -24.08
CA TYR A 31 -11.67 -11.37 -23.27
C TYR A 31 -11.33 -10.96 -21.86
N TYR A 32 -12.29 -10.36 -21.17
CA TYR A 32 -12.15 -10.01 -19.76
C TYR A 32 -13.38 -10.38 -18.95
N TRP A 33 -13.21 -10.50 -17.66
CA TRP A 33 -14.27 -10.74 -16.71
C TRP A 33 -14.83 -9.42 -16.19
N ARG A 34 -16.14 -9.31 -16.17
CA ARG A 34 -16.86 -8.16 -15.60
C ARG A 34 -17.82 -8.64 -14.50
N ALA A 35 -17.88 -7.94 -13.38
CA ALA A 35 -18.94 -8.14 -12.41
C ALA A 35 -20.28 -7.67 -12.99
N GLU A 36 -21.25 -8.58 -13.08
CA GLU A 36 -22.59 -8.21 -13.54
C GLU A 36 -23.46 -7.67 -12.42
N THR A 37 -23.35 -8.23 -11.21
CA THR A 37 -24.14 -7.81 -10.05
C THR A 37 -23.41 -8.17 -8.76
N GLU A 38 -23.29 -7.20 -7.89
CA GLU A 38 -22.96 -7.39 -6.49
C GLU A 38 -24.26 -7.39 -5.70
N SER A 39 -24.61 -8.51 -5.08
CA SER A 39 -25.77 -8.61 -4.20
C SER A 39 -25.32 -8.78 -2.77
N ARG A 40 -25.73 -7.88 -1.88
CA ARG A 40 -25.41 -7.93 -0.45
C ARG A 40 -26.55 -8.56 0.34
N TYR A 41 -26.23 -9.54 1.14
CA TYR A 41 -27.18 -10.25 1.98
C TYR A 41 -26.83 -10.02 3.46
N PRO A 42 -27.61 -9.21 4.20
CA PRO A 42 -27.44 -9.06 5.63
C PRO A 42 -27.88 -10.36 6.32
N LEU A 43 -27.00 -10.97 7.08
CA LEU A 43 -27.26 -12.25 7.73
C LEU A 43 -27.91 -12.13 9.12
N GLY A 44 -28.06 -10.89 9.62
CA GLY A 44 -28.58 -10.67 10.97
C GLY A 44 -27.69 -11.18 12.09
N LEU A 45 -26.41 -11.39 11.78
CA LEU A 45 -25.39 -11.76 12.76
C LEU A 45 -24.92 -10.53 13.53
N ASN A 46 -24.84 -10.64 14.85
CA ASN A 46 -24.19 -9.66 15.69
C ASN A 46 -22.69 -9.96 15.77
N GLY A 47 -21.94 -9.66 14.72
CA GLY A 47 -20.51 -9.90 14.75
C GLY A 47 -19.93 -10.45 13.45
N VAL A 48 -18.71 -10.94 13.56
CA VAL A 48 -17.87 -11.38 12.47
C VAL A 48 -18.17 -12.84 12.11
N ILE A 49 -18.28 -13.14 10.80
CA ILE A 49 -18.29 -14.51 10.31
C ILE A 49 -16.93 -15.14 10.62
N GLN A 50 -16.93 -16.32 11.27
CA GLN A 50 -15.72 -17.03 11.67
C GLN A 50 -15.33 -18.13 10.68
N GLY A 51 -16.24 -18.59 9.83
CA GLY A 51 -15.98 -19.58 8.80
C GLY A 51 -17.04 -19.55 7.72
N LEU A 52 -16.63 -19.85 6.47
CA LEU A 52 -17.47 -19.91 5.29
C LEU A 52 -16.99 -21.03 4.37
N ALA A 53 -17.87 -21.94 3.97
CA ALA A 53 -17.61 -22.94 2.95
C ALA A 53 -18.88 -23.26 2.18
N ALA A 54 -18.75 -23.86 0.99
CA ALA A 54 -19.87 -24.23 0.16
C ALA A 54 -19.69 -25.64 -0.44
N SER A 55 -20.83 -26.34 -0.65
CA SER A 55 -20.96 -27.46 -1.54
C SER A 55 -21.57 -27.05 -2.87
N ASP A 56 -21.94 -27.98 -3.72
CA ASP A 56 -22.58 -27.70 -5.02
C ASP A 56 -23.95 -27.02 -4.92
N ASP A 57 -24.63 -27.12 -3.76
CA ASP A 57 -26.02 -26.69 -3.57
C ASP A 57 -26.28 -25.94 -2.26
N CYS A 58 -25.27 -25.78 -1.43
CA CYS A 58 -25.45 -25.25 -0.10
C CYS A 58 -24.19 -24.49 0.39
N ILE A 59 -24.43 -23.39 1.06
CA ILE A 59 -23.42 -22.58 1.76
C ILE A 59 -23.61 -22.80 3.25
N PHE A 60 -22.52 -23.04 3.98
CA PHE A 60 -22.49 -23.00 5.42
C PHE A 60 -21.62 -21.84 5.89
N LEU A 61 -22.05 -21.21 6.95
CA LEU A 61 -21.29 -20.18 7.65
C LEU A 61 -21.38 -20.41 9.16
N CYS A 62 -20.33 -20.05 9.87
CA CYS A 62 -20.35 -20.07 11.32
C CYS A 62 -19.91 -18.72 11.90
N GLY A 63 -20.40 -18.43 13.09
CA GLY A 63 -20.12 -17.18 13.81
C GLY A 63 -20.83 -17.16 15.16
N GLU A 64 -21.02 -15.95 15.67
CA GLU A 64 -21.70 -15.74 16.93
C GLU A 64 -22.95 -14.89 16.73
N SER A 65 -24.02 -15.21 17.45
CA SER A 65 -25.24 -14.44 17.53
C SER A 65 -25.44 -13.92 18.96
N GLU A 66 -26.51 -13.15 19.20
CA GLU A 66 -26.88 -12.72 20.57
C GLU A 66 -27.10 -13.90 21.52
N ASP A 67 -27.54 -15.05 20.98
CA ASP A 67 -27.86 -16.25 21.74
C ASP A 67 -26.67 -17.23 21.87
N GLY A 68 -25.49 -16.89 21.33
CA GLY A 68 -24.28 -17.72 21.35
C GLY A 68 -23.83 -18.24 19.97
N PRO A 69 -23.05 -19.34 19.94
CA PRO A 69 -22.54 -19.92 18.70
C PRO A 69 -23.63 -20.24 17.69
N LEU A 70 -23.46 -19.80 16.45
CA LEU A 70 -24.41 -20.00 15.35
C LEU A 70 -23.75 -20.75 14.20
N LEU A 71 -24.42 -21.78 13.70
CA LEU A 71 -24.15 -22.42 12.42
C LEU A 71 -25.33 -22.15 11.49
N GLY A 72 -25.08 -21.44 10.40
CA GLY A 72 -26.10 -21.09 9.40
C GLY A 72 -25.92 -21.91 8.13
N ARG A 73 -27.01 -22.26 7.52
CA ARG A 73 -27.11 -22.95 6.24
C ARG A 73 -27.90 -22.10 5.28
N ILE A 74 -27.40 -21.90 4.04
CA ILE A 74 -28.06 -21.17 2.97
C ILE A 74 -28.09 -22.08 1.74
N PRO A 75 -29.24 -22.67 1.39
CA PRO A 75 -29.36 -23.40 0.12
C PRO A 75 -29.24 -22.43 -1.04
N TYR A 76 -28.62 -22.85 -2.15
CA TYR A 76 -28.56 -22.03 -3.36
C TYR A 76 -28.78 -22.86 -4.62
N GLU A 77 -29.19 -22.21 -5.68
CA GLU A 77 -29.37 -22.80 -7.01
C GLU A 77 -28.62 -21.99 -8.05
N ILE A 78 -28.13 -22.65 -9.09
CA ILE A 78 -27.59 -21.96 -10.27
C ILE A 78 -28.72 -21.78 -11.28
N ARG A 79 -29.14 -20.53 -11.51
CA ARG A 79 -30.15 -20.16 -12.52
C ARG A 79 -29.53 -19.28 -13.58
N GLU A 80 -29.56 -19.69 -14.83
CA GLU A 80 -28.97 -18.94 -15.95
C GLU A 80 -27.49 -18.59 -15.73
N GLY A 81 -26.71 -19.48 -15.10
CA GLY A 81 -25.30 -19.28 -14.80
C GLY A 81 -25.02 -18.47 -13.53
N ARG A 82 -26.05 -17.98 -12.83
CA ARG A 82 -25.94 -17.17 -11.60
C ARG A 82 -26.36 -17.97 -10.38
N ALA A 83 -25.60 -17.82 -9.30
CA ALA A 83 -26.00 -18.35 -8.02
C ALA A 83 -27.14 -17.49 -7.42
N VAL A 84 -28.19 -18.15 -7.00
CA VAL A 84 -29.36 -17.54 -6.35
C VAL A 84 -29.50 -18.17 -4.96
N PRO A 85 -29.05 -17.50 -3.89
CA PRO A 85 -29.16 -18.00 -2.53
C PRO A 85 -30.61 -17.95 -2.04
N GLY A 86 -30.97 -18.94 -1.24
CA GLY A 86 -32.22 -18.98 -0.47
C GLY A 86 -32.12 -18.22 0.85
N GLY A 87 -33.07 -18.44 1.72
CA GLY A 87 -33.03 -17.93 3.10
C GLY A 87 -32.02 -18.67 3.96
N MET A 88 -31.41 -17.97 4.92
CA MET A 88 -30.57 -18.61 5.92
C MET A 88 -31.44 -19.42 6.93
N GLU A 89 -31.04 -20.63 7.18
CA GLU A 89 -31.63 -21.57 8.16
C GLU A 89 -30.60 -21.83 9.24
N ALA A 90 -30.98 -21.71 10.51
CA ALA A 90 -30.10 -22.09 11.61
C ALA A 90 -30.02 -23.62 11.70
N VAL A 91 -28.83 -24.17 11.80
CA VAL A 91 -28.59 -25.62 12.06
C VAL A 91 -28.66 -25.83 13.57
N GLU A 92 -29.44 -26.82 13.97
CA GLU A 92 -29.59 -27.20 15.39
C GLU A 92 -28.30 -27.82 15.91
N LEU A 93 -27.58 -27.10 16.76
CA LEU A 93 -26.33 -27.57 17.37
C LEU A 93 -26.60 -28.47 18.58
N PRO A 94 -25.72 -29.44 18.89
CA PRO A 94 -25.78 -30.13 20.15
C PRO A 94 -25.61 -29.15 21.32
N GLU A 95 -26.01 -29.57 22.53
CA GLU A 95 -25.78 -28.76 23.73
C GLU A 95 -24.26 -28.51 23.92
N LEU A 96 -23.84 -27.25 23.78
CA LEU A 96 -22.45 -26.82 23.95
C LEU A 96 -22.25 -26.25 25.35
N ALA A 97 -21.03 -26.41 25.89
CA ALA A 97 -20.67 -25.82 27.15
C ALA A 97 -20.69 -24.27 27.08
N GLU A 98 -20.99 -23.61 28.20
CA GLU A 98 -20.93 -22.17 28.29
C GLU A 98 -19.48 -21.68 27.98
N GLY A 99 -19.34 -20.65 27.15
CA GLY A 99 -18.05 -20.14 26.66
C GLY A 99 -17.50 -20.87 25.44
N SER A 100 -18.28 -21.81 24.83
CA SER A 100 -17.90 -22.39 23.54
C SER A 100 -17.96 -21.35 22.43
N ARG A 101 -17.04 -21.43 21.44
CA ARG A 101 -16.92 -20.50 20.32
C ARG A 101 -16.72 -21.22 19.00
N MET A 102 -17.33 -20.71 17.93
CA MET A 102 -17.02 -21.15 16.56
C MET A 102 -15.65 -20.63 16.16
N LEU A 103 -14.83 -21.44 15.49
CA LEU A 103 -13.49 -21.05 15.03
C LEU A 103 -13.37 -21.00 13.53
N ASP A 104 -13.79 -22.04 12.82
CA ASP A 104 -13.73 -22.14 11.36
C ASP A 104 -14.59 -23.31 10.88
N LEU A 105 -14.83 -23.38 9.56
CA LEU A 105 -15.45 -24.55 8.94
C LEU A 105 -14.90 -24.78 7.53
N ASP A 106 -14.96 -26.04 7.06
CA ASP A 106 -14.57 -26.40 5.71
C ASP A 106 -15.47 -27.50 5.15
N PHE A 107 -15.49 -27.65 3.83
CA PHE A 107 -16.26 -28.70 3.12
C PHE A 107 -15.32 -29.64 2.38
N GLY A 108 -15.51 -30.94 2.60
CA GLY A 108 -14.79 -31.98 1.88
C GLY A 108 -15.39 -33.35 2.13
N ALA A 109 -15.08 -34.29 1.27
CA ALA A 109 -15.63 -35.66 1.33
C ALA A 109 -17.18 -35.72 1.47
N GLY A 110 -17.88 -34.68 0.89
CA GLY A 110 -19.34 -34.59 0.90
C GLY A 110 -19.98 -34.12 2.21
N LYS A 111 -19.19 -33.58 3.14
CA LYS A 111 -19.62 -33.07 4.45
C LYS A 111 -18.98 -31.75 4.81
N PHE A 112 -19.64 -30.98 5.68
CA PHE A 112 -19.08 -29.83 6.35
C PHE A 112 -18.47 -30.25 7.68
N TYR A 113 -17.27 -29.73 7.97
CA TYR A 113 -16.55 -29.94 9.22
C TYR A 113 -16.47 -28.59 9.93
N VAL A 114 -17.04 -28.49 11.12
CA VAL A 114 -17.14 -27.27 11.91
C VAL A 114 -16.25 -27.40 13.13
N LEU A 115 -15.23 -26.51 13.23
CA LEU A 115 -14.33 -26.47 14.36
C LEU A 115 -14.88 -25.55 15.45
N ILE A 116 -15.01 -26.10 16.67
CA ILE A 116 -15.54 -25.41 17.84
C ILE A 116 -14.53 -25.50 18.97
N ALA A 117 -14.21 -24.36 19.58
CA ALA A 117 -13.49 -24.31 20.85
C ALA A 117 -14.47 -24.54 21.99
N LEU A 118 -14.19 -25.51 22.85
CA LEU A 118 -14.81 -25.69 24.14
C LEU A 118 -13.89 -25.15 25.25
N PRO A 119 -14.33 -24.89 26.47
CA PRO A 119 -13.51 -24.32 27.53
C PRO A 119 -12.18 -25.02 27.81
N GLU A 120 -12.12 -26.33 27.62
CA GLU A 120 -10.93 -27.16 27.92
C GLU A 120 -10.52 -28.10 26.76
N SER A 121 -11.18 -28.02 25.60
CA SER A 121 -10.96 -28.98 24.50
C SER A 121 -11.49 -28.42 23.16
N TYR A 122 -11.42 -29.23 22.13
CA TYR A 122 -11.92 -28.88 20.80
C TYR A 122 -12.91 -29.94 20.34
N LEU A 123 -13.90 -29.48 19.56
CA LEU A 123 -14.91 -30.31 18.93
C LEU A 123 -14.92 -30.04 17.42
N VAL A 124 -14.96 -31.10 16.64
CA VAL A 124 -15.22 -31.03 15.21
C VAL A 124 -16.54 -31.73 14.94
N LEU A 125 -17.56 -30.95 14.58
CA LEU A 125 -18.86 -31.47 14.13
C LEU A 125 -18.79 -31.77 12.64
N THR A 126 -19.36 -32.91 12.21
CA THR A 126 -19.58 -33.16 10.79
C THR A 126 -21.06 -33.02 10.48
N CYS A 127 -21.37 -32.23 9.44
CA CYS A 127 -22.75 -31.95 9.02
C CYS A 127 -22.93 -32.32 7.55
N LEU A 128 -24.07 -32.88 7.20
CA LEU A 128 -24.47 -33.11 5.80
C LEU A 128 -24.99 -31.79 5.18
N PRO A 129 -25.02 -31.65 3.84
CA PRO A 129 -25.56 -30.45 3.18
C PRO A 129 -27.04 -30.16 3.53
N ASP A 130 -27.81 -31.11 4.00
CA ASP A 130 -29.18 -30.88 4.48
C ASP A 130 -29.26 -30.28 5.89
N GLY A 131 -28.13 -30.09 6.56
CA GLY A 131 -28.04 -29.54 7.91
C GLY A 131 -28.07 -30.58 9.03
N SER A 132 -28.20 -31.89 8.72
CA SER A 132 -28.15 -32.94 9.74
C SER A 132 -26.72 -33.15 10.26
N ILE A 133 -26.56 -33.18 11.58
CA ILE A 133 -25.30 -33.52 12.24
C ILE A 133 -25.11 -35.03 12.24
N GLU A 134 -23.93 -35.47 11.78
CA GLU A 134 -23.64 -36.89 11.64
C GLU A 134 -22.72 -37.40 12.76
N ASP A 135 -21.59 -36.74 13.00
CA ASP A 135 -20.60 -37.14 13.98
C ASP A 135 -20.08 -35.96 14.82
N ASN A 136 -19.60 -36.29 16.03
CA ASN A 136 -18.94 -35.40 16.98
C ASN A 136 -17.54 -35.95 17.27
N LEU A 137 -16.52 -35.34 16.69
CA LEU A 137 -15.13 -35.72 16.85
C LEU A 137 -14.45 -34.86 17.91
N SER A 138 -13.67 -35.45 18.80
CA SER A 138 -12.93 -34.74 19.85
C SER A 138 -11.43 -34.91 19.61
N PRO A 139 -10.84 -34.14 18.65
CA PRO A 139 -9.43 -34.23 18.37
C PRO A 139 -8.60 -33.70 19.55
N VAL A 140 -7.51 -34.39 19.85
CA VAL A 140 -6.50 -33.87 20.80
C VAL A 140 -5.54 -33.04 19.99
N PHE A 141 -5.57 -31.74 20.18
CA PHE A 141 -4.63 -30.82 19.55
C PHE A 141 -3.41 -30.63 20.43
N VAL A 142 -2.23 -30.90 19.89
CA VAL A 142 -0.95 -30.80 20.60
C VAL A 142 -0.36 -29.42 20.38
N GLY A 143 -0.33 -28.60 21.40
CA GLY A 143 0.22 -27.24 21.39
C GLY A 143 -0.39 -26.37 22.49
N ASP A 144 0.31 -25.32 22.87
CA ASP A 144 -0.16 -24.36 23.88
C ASP A 144 -1.09 -23.29 23.28
N GLU A 145 -1.36 -23.37 21.98
CA GLU A 145 -2.13 -22.39 21.21
C GLU A 145 -3.41 -22.99 20.62
N GLU A 146 -4.44 -22.16 20.57
CA GLU A 146 -5.72 -22.52 19.99
C GLU A 146 -5.62 -22.75 18.47
N PRO A 147 -6.18 -23.83 17.89
CA PRO A 147 -6.30 -23.99 16.45
C PRO A 147 -7.22 -22.90 15.86
N LYS A 148 -6.80 -22.29 14.77
CA LYS A 148 -7.48 -21.16 14.14
C LYS A 148 -8.21 -21.53 12.85
N SER A 149 -7.85 -22.67 12.23
CA SER A 149 -8.50 -23.11 10.99
C SER A 149 -8.52 -24.63 10.86
N ILE A 150 -9.50 -25.09 10.08
CA ILE A 150 -9.67 -26.48 9.67
C ILE A 150 -9.60 -26.60 8.15
N LEU A 151 -8.97 -27.67 7.65
CA LEU A 151 -8.96 -28.04 6.24
C LEU A 151 -9.31 -29.52 6.14
N VAL A 152 -10.28 -29.87 5.28
CA VAL A 152 -10.72 -31.26 5.06
C VAL A 152 -9.92 -31.87 3.91
N THR A 153 -9.44 -33.11 4.11
CA THR A 153 -8.73 -33.87 3.08
C THR A 153 -9.69 -34.77 2.26
N GLU A 154 -9.26 -35.16 1.06
CA GLU A 154 -10.10 -35.93 0.14
C GLU A 154 -10.62 -37.28 0.72
N ASP A 155 -9.84 -37.87 1.61
CA ASP A 155 -10.19 -39.14 2.31
C ASP A 155 -11.11 -38.96 3.52
N GLY A 156 -11.56 -37.71 3.78
CA GLY A 156 -12.40 -37.35 4.92
C GLY A 156 -11.64 -37.19 6.23
N GLY A 157 -10.33 -37.22 6.21
CA GLY A 157 -9.49 -36.71 7.29
C GLY A 157 -9.51 -35.19 7.33
N PHE A 158 -8.85 -34.60 8.30
CA PHE A 158 -8.77 -33.16 8.40
C PHE A 158 -7.44 -32.69 9.00
N CYS A 159 -7.16 -31.41 8.78
CA CYS A 159 -6.01 -30.71 9.31
C CYS A 159 -6.48 -29.60 10.24
N LEU A 160 -5.94 -29.50 11.44
CA LEU A 160 -6.10 -28.36 12.33
C LEU A 160 -4.80 -27.57 12.38
N ARG A 161 -4.90 -26.25 12.30
CA ARG A 161 -3.76 -25.33 12.28
C ARG A 161 -3.87 -24.28 13.38
N SER A 162 -2.76 -24.07 14.12
CA SER A 162 -2.49 -22.88 14.96
C SER A 162 -1.37 -22.03 14.37
N LEU A 163 -0.89 -21.05 15.11
CA LEU A 163 0.24 -20.19 14.69
C LEU A 163 1.53 -20.99 14.43
N HIS A 164 1.80 -22.01 15.26
CA HIS A 164 3.07 -22.76 15.19
C HIS A 164 2.90 -24.23 14.82
N ASN A 165 1.67 -24.75 14.82
CA ASN A 165 1.42 -26.18 14.67
C ASN A 165 0.38 -26.50 13.61
N ILE A 166 0.64 -27.56 12.85
CA ILE A 166 -0.34 -28.22 11.99
C ILE A 166 -0.44 -29.67 12.41
N CYS A 167 -1.64 -30.11 12.74
CA CYS A 167 -1.92 -31.50 13.10
C CYS A 167 -2.86 -32.11 12.07
N LEU A 168 -2.49 -33.27 11.53
CA LEU A 168 -3.33 -34.07 10.63
C LEU A 168 -4.06 -35.15 11.39
N TYR A 169 -5.33 -35.33 11.06
CA TYR A 169 -6.22 -36.31 11.67
C TYR A 169 -6.85 -37.22 10.60
N ASP A 170 -7.09 -38.46 10.93
CA ASP A 170 -7.93 -39.32 10.12
C ASP A 170 -9.43 -38.96 10.31
N ARG A 171 -10.30 -39.61 9.53
CA ARG A 171 -11.75 -39.40 9.59
C ARG A 171 -12.41 -39.72 10.96
N THR A 172 -11.68 -40.36 11.87
CA THR A 172 -12.17 -40.68 13.22
C THR A 172 -11.70 -39.64 14.27
N GLY A 173 -10.96 -38.63 13.86
CA GLY A 173 -10.37 -37.63 14.74
C GLY A 173 -9.08 -38.09 15.43
N LYS A 174 -8.48 -39.20 15.02
CA LYS A 174 -7.19 -39.64 15.53
C LYS A 174 -6.05 -38.94 14.80
N GLN A 175 -5.15 -38.36 15.56
CA GLN A 175 -3.97 -37.69 15.01
C GLN A 175 -3.04 -38.68 14.27
N THR A 176 -2.66 -38.33 13.04
CA THR A 176 -1.79 -39.15 12.16
C THR A 176 -0.41 -38.52 11.96
N ALA A 177 -0.26 -37.20 12.03
CA ALA A 177 1.00 -36.50 11.96
C ALA A 177 0.89 -35.12 12.62
N ALA A 178 2.03 -34.55 13.00
CA ALA A 178 2.13 -33.21 13.51
C ALA A 178 3.38 -32.50 12.96
N PHE A 179 3.24 -31.22 12.61
CA PHE A 179 4.28 -30.39 12.07
C PHE A 179 4.37 -29.12 12.92
N SER A 180 5.60 -28.69 13.19
CA SER A 180 5.87 -27.44 13.90
C SER A 180 6.84 -26.59 13.10
N ASP A 181 6.46 -25.35 12.82
CA ASP A 181 7.31 -24.34 12.21
C ASP A 181 6.73 -22.97 12.55
N TYR A 182 7.43 -21.90 12.26
CA TYR A 182 6.88 -20.56 12.32
C TYR A 182 5.97 -20.36 11.11
N LEU A 183 4.69 -20.69 11.30
CA LEU A 183 3.65 -20.54 10.29
C LEU A 183 3.11 -19.11 10.37
N SER A 184 2.82 -18.52 9.22
CA SER A 184 2.12 -17.25 9.22
C SER A 184 0.66 -17.46 9.63
N ASP A 185 0.15 -16.73 10.62
CA ASP A 185 -1.27 -16.75 11.00
C ASP A 185 -2.17 -16.12 9.92
N LEU A 186 -1.57 -15.53 8.92
CA LEU A 186 -2.24 -14.88 7.80
C LEU A 186 -2.77 -15.86 6.75
N TYR A 187 -2.28 -17.11 6.72
CA TYR A 187 -2.60 -18.05 5.64
C TYR A 187 -3.10 -19.39 6.16
N PRO A 188 -4.30 -19.83 5.71
CA PRO A 188 -4.80 -21.15 6.02
C PRO A 188 -3.97 -22.24 5.30
N PRO A 189 -4.02 -23.49 5.74
CA PRO A 189 -3.52 -24.61 4.97
C PRO A 189 -4.33 -24.79 3.67
N LEU A 190 -3.69 -25.33 2.64
CA LEU A 190 -4.26 -25.55 1.32
C LEU A 190 -4.25 -27.05 1.00
N LEU A 191 -5.27 -27.54 0.30
CA LEU A 191 -5.29 -28.88 -0.28
C LEU A 191 -4.99 -28.77 -1.78
N ILE A 192 -3.88 -29.34 -2.24
CA ILE A 192 -3.44 -29.27 -3.64
C ILE A 192 -3.10 -30.68 -4.10
N GLY A 193 -3.89 -31.22 -5.02
CA GLY A 193 -3.66 -32.57 -5.58
C GLY A 193 -3.64 -33.69 -4.53
N GLY A 194 -4.44 -33.53 -3.45
CA GLY A 194 -4.52 -34.48 -2.34
C GLY A 194 -3.46 -34.29 -1.24
N ASP A 195 -2.44 -33.47 -1.45
CA ASP A 195 -1.44 -33.11 -0.45
C ASP A 195 -1.82 -31.83 0.29
N VAL A 196 -1.45 -31.74 1.58
CA VAL A 196 -1.63 -30.54 2.39
C VAL A 196 -0.41 -29.65 2.28
N PHE A 197 -0.64 -28.37 2.03
CA PHE A 197 0.37 -27.34 1.96
C PHE A 197 0.14 -26.29 3.05
N ALA A 198 1.22 -25.66 3.48
CA ALA A 198 1.19 -24.54 4.42
C ALA A 198 2.10 -23.41 3.95
N GLN A 199 1.72 -22.19 4.29
CA GLN A 199 2.58 -21.05 4.12
C GLN A 199 3.33 -20.76 5.41
N SER A 200 4.65 -20.60 5.31
CA SER A 200 5.57 -20.37 6.42
C SER A 200 6.29 -19.04 6.21
N LEU A 201 6.39 -18.24 7.28
CA LEU A 201 7.11 -16.97 7.30
C LEU A 201 8.29 -17.08 8.27
N PRO A 202 9.49 -17.48 7.82
CA PRO A 202 10.63 -17.61 8.71
C PRO A 202 11.02 -16.29 9.34
N MET A 203 11.29 -16.28 10.64
CA MET A 203 11.69 -15.08 11.38
C MET A 203 12.90 -14.41 10.70
N GLY A 204 12.77 -13.11 10.40
CA GLY A 204 13.83 -12.29 9.82
C GLY A 204 14.08 -12.46 8.32
N SER A 205 13.30 -13.29 7.60
CA SER A 205 13.52 -13.49 6.16
C SER A 205 12.74 -12.51 5.25
N GLY A 206 11.65 -11.92 5.73
CA GLY A 206 10.74 -11.11 4.91
C GLY A 206 10.11 -11.87 3.73
N ALA A 207 10.37 -13.17 3.60
CA ALA A 207 9.92 -14.00 2.49
C ALA A 207 8.93 -15.06 2.96
N VAL A 208 7.80 -15.18 2.26
CA VAL A 208 6.82 -16.24 2.46
C VAL A 208 7.23 -17.47 1.67
N ARG A 209 7.14 -18.63 2.30
CA ARG A 209 7.39 -19.93 1.66
C ARG A 209 6.11 -20.72 1.59
N LEU A 210 5.80 -21.28 0.41
CA LEU A 210 4.81 -22.34 0.27
C LEU A 210 5.50 -23.69 0.47
N CYS A 211 5.05 -24.46 1.43
CA CYS A 211 5.64 -25.73 1.80
C CYS A 211 4.60 -26.85 1.73
N ARG A 212 5.01 -27.99 1.16
CA ARG A 212 4.23 -29.22 1.22
C ARG A 212 4.51 -29.94 2.55
N LEU A 213 3.48 -30.50 3.18
CA LEU A 213 3.62 -31.32 4.37
C LEU A 213 3.99 -32.77 3.99
N ASN A 214 5.22 -33.16 4.26
CA ASN A 214 5.64 -34.54 4.05
C ASN A 214 5.30 -35.40 5.28
N ARG A 215 4.28 -36.25 5.15
CA ARG A 215 3.76 -37.11 6.24
C ARG A 215 4.76 -38.17 6.72
N GLU A 216 5.67 -38.63 5.84
CA GLU A 216 6.65 -39.68 6.19
C GLU A 216 7.82 -39.13 7.02
N THR A 217 8.24 -37.91 6.70
CA THR A 217 9.38 -37.26 7.36
C THR A 217 8.96 -36.30 8.47
N GLU A 218 7.66 -35.99 8.57
CA GLU A 218 7.07 -34.95 9.45
C GLU A 218 7.76 -33.58 9.27
N LYS A 219 8.12 -33.23 8.01
CA LYS A 219 8.79 -31.99 7.66
C LYS A 219 8.04 -31.20 6.61
N LEU A 220 8.25 -29.89 6.64
CA LEU A 220 7.82 -28.97 5.60
C LEU A 220 8.85 -28.95 4.46
N GLU A 221 8.42 -29.26 3.25
CA GLU A 221 9.22 -29.23 2.02
C GLU A 221 8.89 -27.96 1.24
N GLU A 222 9.85 -27.05 1.15
CA GLU A 222 9.68 -25.79 0.40
C GLU A 222 9.50 -26.06 -1.10
N ILE A 223 8.38 -25.56 -1.66
CA ILE A 223 8.04 -25.67 -3.08
C ILE A 223 8.26 -24.33 -3.79
N ARG A 224 7.88 -23.21 -3.14
CA ARG A 224 7.96 -21.84 -3.68
C ARG A 224 8.37 -20.88 -2.59
N ARG A 225 9.14 -19.84 -2.96
CA ARG A 225 9.51 -18.73 -2.08
C ARG A 225 9.21 -17.41 -2.76
N GLU A 226 8.55 -16.53 -2.04
CA GLU A 226 8.26 -15.15 -2.46
C GLU A 226 9.07 -14.18 -1.61
N THR A 227 9.87 -13.33 -2.26
CA THR A 227 10.83 -12.43 -1.60
C THR A 227 10.30 -11.00 -1.42
N GLU A 228 9.15 -10.66 -2.01
CA GLU A 228 8.59 -9.30 -2.03
C GLU A 228 7.11 -9.27 -1.64
N ALA A 229 6.74 -9.98 -0.58
CA ALA A 229 5.37 -9.90 -0.09
C ALA A 229 5.15 -8.57 0.65
N GLU A 230 4.91 -7.48 -0.08
CA GLU A 230 4.65 -6.15 0.51
C GLU A 230 3.34 -6.09 1.31
N TYR A 231 2.35 -6.91 0.99
CA TYR A 231 1.10 -7.03 1.75
C TYR A 231 0.53 -8.43 1.61
N LEU A 232 0.53 -9.17 2.69
CA LEU A 232 -0.01 -10.52 2.74
C LEU A 232 -1.50 -10.47 3.10
N PRO A 233 -2.40 -10.87 2.19
CA PRO A 233 -3.83 -10.87 2.47
C PRO A 233 -4.19 -11.92 3.52
N ARG A 234 -5.10 -11.55 4.42
CA ARG A 234 -5.59 -12.40 5.51
C ARG A 234 -6.83 -13.22 5.13
N SER A 235 -7.10 -13.37 3.84
CA SER A 235 -8.32 -14.02 3.37
C SER A 235 -8.23 -15.55 3.46
N LEU A 236 -9.25 -16.15 4.01
CA LEU A 236 -9.50 -17.59 3.92
C LEU A 236 -10.20 -17.88 2.61
N CYS A 237 -9.53 -18.61 1.70
CA CYS A 237 -10.08 -18.93 0.40
C CYS A 237 -10.51 -20.41 0.35
N ARG A 238 -11.72 -20.64 -0.16
CA ARG A 238 -12.32 -21.95 -0.35
C ARG A 238 -12.85 -22.08 -1.78
N SER A 239 -13.01 -23.29 -2.26
CA SER A 239 -13.63 -23.55 -3.56
C SER A 239 -14.49 -24.79 -3.50
N ALA A 240 -15.74 -24.68 -3.91
CA ALA A 240 -16.63 -25.82 -4.11
C ALA A 240 -16.13 -26.74 -5.24
N LEU A 241 -15.26 -26.25 -6.13
CA LEU A 241 -14.63 -27.03 -7.20
C LEU A 241 -13.42 -27.85 -6.71
N GLY A 242 -13.03 -27.73 -5.44
CA GLY A 242 -11.84 -28.40 -4.90
C GLY A 242 -10.52 -27.76 -5.36
N THR A 243 -10.55 -26.57 -5.96
CA THR A 243 -9.37 -25.84 -6.38
C THR A 243 -8.74 -25.13 -5.18
N ALA A 244 -7.43 -25.24 -5.01
CA ALA A 244 -6.72 -24.46 -4.01
C ALA A 244 -6.61 -23.00 -4.48
N LEU A 245 -7.03 -22.08 -3.63
CA LEU A 245 -7.08 -20.65 -3.93
C LEU A 245 -6.21 -19.86 -2.95
N ILE A 246 -5.53 -18.85 -3.49
CA ILE A 246 -4.77 -17.85 -2.72
C ILE A 246 -5.25 -16.47 -3.14
N ASN A 247 -5.55 -15.62 -2.16
CA ASN A 247 -5.84 -14.22 -2.40
C ASN A 247 -4.56 -13.39 -2.17
N GLU A 248 -3.98 -12.84 -3.23
CA GLU A 248 -2.77 -12.00 -3.20
C GLU A 248 -3.12 -10.50 -3.27
N GLY A 249 -4.25 -10.10 -2.74
CA GLY A 249 -4.68 -8.72 -2.64
C GLY A 249 -5.22 -8.12 -3.93
N ARG A 250 -4.53 -8.21 -5.04
CA ARG A 250 -5.03 -7.78 -6.36
C ARG A 250 -5.79 -8.86 -7.08
N GLU A 251 -5.36 -10.09 -6.91
CA GLU A 251 -5.84 -11.24 -7.64
C GLU A 251 -6.19 -12.39 -6.71
N LEU A 252 -7.22 -13.11 -7.08
CA LEU A 252 -7.46 -14.44 -6.56
C LEU A 252 -6.82 -15.42 -7.53
N LEU A 253 -5.86 -16.18 -7.04
CA LEU A 253 -5.10 -17.13 -7.82
C LEU A 253 -5.52 -18.56 -7.48
N SER A 254 -5.59 -19.44 -8.47
CA SER A 254 -5.52 -20.88 -8.26
C SER A 254 -4.05 -21.31 -8.21
N ILE A 255 -3.73 -22.32 -7.41
CA ILE A 255 -2.39 -22.84 -7.28
C ILE A 255 -2.34 -24.35 -7.54
N GLY A 256 -1.41 -24.75 -8.41
CA GLY A 256 -1.16 -26.15 -8.74
C GLY A 256 -0.12 -26.82 -7.83
N PRO A 257 0.03 -28.17 -7.94
CA PRO A 257 0.97 -28.95 -7.11
C PRO A 257 2.45 -28.59 -7.32
N ASP A 258 2.77 -27.98 -8.43
CA ASP A 258 4.11 -27.49 -8.78
C ASP A 258 4.37 -26.04 -8.30
N GLY A 259 3.38 -25.44 -7.59
CA GLY A 259 3.45 -24.07 -7.13
C GLY A 259 3.19 -23.02 -8.20
N GLN A 260 2.83 -23.42 -9.43
CA GLN A 260 2.40 -22.45 -10.47
C GLN A 260 1.03 -21.92 -10.15
N THR A 261 0.83 -20.64 -10.46
CA THR A 261 -0.44 -19.95 -10.20
C THR A 261 -1.09 -19.50 -11.50
N GLU A 262 -2.41 -19.50 -11.51
CA GLU A 262 -3.24 -18.95 -12.60
C GLU A 262 -4.25 -17.97 -11.99
N THR A 263 -4.44 -16.81 -12.62
CA THR A 263 -5.40 -15.81 -12.17
C THR A 263 -6.83 -16.32 -12.35
N VAL A 264 -7.54 -16.48 -11.25
CA VAL A 264 -8.97 -16.84 -11.22
C VAL A 264 -9.83 -15.60 -11.39
N LEU A 265 -9.50 -14.52 -10.67
CA LEU A 265 -10.13 -13.22 -10.86
C LEU A 265 -9.20 -12.09 -10.41
N ASN A 266 -9.41 -10.92 -11.02
CA ASN A 266 -8.77 -9.67 -10.63
C ASN A 266 -9.80 -8.83 -9.86
N TRP A 267 -9.58 -8.61 -8.57
CA TRP A 267 -10.47 -7.85 -7.70
C TRP A 267 -10.69 -6.44 -8.22
N ALA A 268 -9.61 -5.82 -8.67
CA ALA A 268 -9.59 -4.48 -9.21
C ALA A 268 -10.59 -4.29 -10.34
N GLU A 269 -10.59 -5.22 -11.28
CA GLU A 269 -11.46 -5.18 -12.44
C GLU A 269 -12.92 -5.48 -12.10
N LEU A 270 -13.17 -6.25 -11.05
CA LEU A 270 -14.50 -6.75 -10.72
C LEU A 270 -15.23 -5.90 -9.68
N THR A 271 -14.55 -5.50 -8.60
CA THR A 271 -15.20 -4.85 -7.46
C THR A 271 -14.76 -3.40 -7.24
N GLY A 272 -13.66 -2.97 -7.87
CA GLY A 272 -13.02 -1.68 -7.62
C GLY A 272 -12.29 -1.61 -6.27
N GLU A 273 -12.23 -2.73 -5.53
CA GLU A 273 -11.59 -2.85 -4.22
C GLU A 273 -10.42 -3.82 -4.29
N THR A 274 -9.57 -3.81 -3.29
CA THR A 274 -8.53 -4.84 -3.15
C THR A 274 -9.12 -6.05 -2.45
N GLY A 275 -8.69 -7.26 -2.81
CA GLY A 275 -9.14 -8.48 -2.15
C GLY A 275 -8.76 -8.57 -0.66
N THR A 276 -7.95 -7.64 -0.16
CA THR A 276 -7.61 -7.52 1.27
C THR A 276 -8.79 -7.11 2.14
N GLU A 277 -9.82 -6.50 1.56
CA GLU A 277 -11.06 -6.13 2.24
C GLU A 277 -11.91 -7.36 2.61
N TYR A 278 -11.66 -8.52 1.99
CA TYR A 278 -12.45 -9.72 2.21
C TYR A 278 -11.76 -10.71 3.15
N ARG A 279 -12.45 -11.09 4.23
CA ARG A 279 -11.97 -12.08 5.19
C ARG A 279 -12.11 -13.51 4.66
N TYR A 280 -13.23 -13.81 4.03
CA TYR A 280 -13.51 -15.11 3.40
C TYR A 280 -13.86 -14.92 1.94
N VAL A 281 -13.33 -15.82 1.11
CA VAL A 281 -13.65 -15.91 -0.31
C VAL A 281 -13.97 -17.36 -0.61
N CYS A 282 -15.13 -17.64 -1.17
CA CYS A 282 -15.54 -18.98 -1.57
C CYS A 282 -15.97 -18.99 -3.04
N GLN A 283 -15.27 -19.74 -3.87
CA GLN A 283 -15.66 -19.97 -5.26
C GLN A 283 -16.76 -21.04 -5.29
N LEU A 284 -17.94 -20.68 -5.80
CA LEU A 284 -19.06 -21.64 -5.98
C LEU A 284 -18.96 -22.41 -7.30
N ASN A 285 -18.57 -21.70 -8.36
CA ASN A 285 -18.25 -22.24 -9.69
C ASN A 285 -17.39 -21.23 -10.45
N ASP A 286 -17.13 -21.46 -11.73
CA ASP A 286 -16.27 -20.59 -12.54
C ASP A 286 -16.70 -19.12 -12.56
N ASN A 287 -17.98 -18.81 -12.35
CA ASN A 287 -18.53 -17.46 -12.50
C ASN A 287 -19.11 -16.86 -11.22
N ASN A 288 -19.20 -17.63 -10.13
CA ASN A 288 -19.88 -17.19 -8.92
C ASN A 288 -18.97 -17.31 -7.70
N PHE A 289 -18.84 -16.23 -6.95
CA PHE A 289 -18.00 -16.15 -5.76
C PHE A 289 -18.79 -15.55 -4.60
N LEU A 290 -18.55 -16.07 -3.41
CA LEU A 290 -19.04 -15.51 -2.16
C LEU A 290 -17.90 -14.86 -1.42
N MET A 291 -18.16 -13.72 -0.81
CA MET A 291 -17.17 -12.94 -0.08
C MET A 291 -17.79 -12.39 1.21
N THR A 292 -16.97 -12.21 2.22
CA THR A 292 -17.38 -11.53 3.45
C THR A 292 -16.43 -10.34 3.68
N PRO A 293 -16.93 -9.11 3.81
CA PRO A 293 -16.11 -7.98 4.25
C PRO A 293 -15.52 -8.25 5.64
N GLY A 294 -14.35 -7.67 5.93
CA GLY A 294 -13.52 -8.02 7.09
C GLY A 294 -14.24 -8.15 8.42
N ASP A 295 -15.03 -7.14 8.80
CA ASP A 295 -15.69 -7.08 10.11
C ASP A 295 -17.22 -6.97 10.02
N SER A 296 -17.81 -7.31 8.88
CA SER A 296 -19.24 -7.23 8.69
C SER A 296 -19.92 -8.61 8.79
N GLY A 297 -21.16 -8.63 9.24
CA GLY A 297 -22.05 -9.79 9.18
C GLY A 297 -22.78 -9.92 7.84
N GLU A 298 -22.17 -9.43 6.75
CA GLU A 298 -22.75 -9.46 5.40
C GLU A 298 -22.09 -10.54 4.54
N LEU A 299 -22.88 -11.12 3.65
CA LEU A 299 -22.42 -12.00 2.58
C LEU A 299 -22.60 -11.28 1.25
N ILE A 300 -21.53 -11.19 0.49
CA ILE A 300 -21.52 -10.60 -0.85
C ILE A 300 -21.49 -11.75 -1.86
N LEU A 301 -22.40 -11.74 -2.81
CA LEU A 301 -22.39 -12.63 -3.95
C LEU A 301 -21.93 -11.86 -5.19
N LEU A 302 -20.81 -12.29 -5.76
CA LEU A 302 -20.26 -11.77 -7.01
C LEU A 302 -20.56 -12.76 -8.13
N ASN A 303 -21.22 -12.29 -9.17
CA ASN A 303 -21.38 -13.01 -10.43
C ASN A 303 -20.52 -12.31 -11.49
N ARG A 304 -19.73 -13.05 -12.25
CA ARG A 304 -18.93 -12.50 -13.33
C ARG A 304 -19.39 -13.00 -14.70
N ASP A 305 -19.26 -12.13 -15.70
CA ASP A 305 -19.55 -12.44 -17.09
C ASP A 305 -18.28 -12.30 -17.94
N TYR A 306 -18.11 -13.19 -18.92
CA TYR A 306 -16.94 -13.23 -19.79
C TYR A 306 -17.28 -12.55 -21.12
N ARG A 307 -16.62 -11.42 -21.41
CA ARG A 307 -16.92 -10.58 -22.57
C ARG A 307 -15.68 -10.28 -23.40
N PRO A 308 -15.82 -10.04 -24.73
CA PRO A 308 -14.72 -9.49 -25.51
C PRO A 308 -14.24 -8.18 -24.92
N ASP A 309 -12.91 -8.02 -24.82
CA ASP A 309 -12.32 -6.77 -24.31
C ASP A 309 -12.25 -5.73 -25.43
N GLU A 310 -13.27 -4.87 -25.48
CA GLU A 310 -13.37 -3.73 -26.38
C GLU A 310 -12.94 -2.42 -25.68
N ARG A 311 -12.47 -2.51 -24.44
CA ARG A 311 -12.05 -1.34 -23.66
C ARG A 311 -10.81 -0.69 -24.24
N LYS A 312 -10.76 0.63 -24.18
CA LYS A 312 -9.52 1.37 -24.45
C LYS A 312 -8.51 1.12 -23.33
N THR A 313 -7.24 0.95 -23.68
CA THR A 313 -6.18 0.82 -22.67
C THR A 313 -5.66 2.20 -22.28
N LEU A 314 -5.67 2.48 -20.97
CA LEU A 314 -5.01 3.64 -20.37
C LEU A 314 -3.70 3.15 -19.72
N ARG A 315 -2.56 3.60 -20.24
CA ARG A 315 -1.23 3.17 -19.78
C ARG A 315 -0.64 4.16 -18.81
N ILE A 316 -0.35 3.69 -17.60
CA ILE A 316 0.22 4.48 -16.52
C ILE A 316 1.63 4.01 -16.23
N GLY A 317 2.62 4.86 -16.48
CA GLY A 317 3.99 4.65 -16.07
C GLY A 317 4.21 5.11 -14.63
N PHE A 318 4.80 4.28 -13.77
CA PHE A 318 5.14 4.70 -12.42
C PHE A 318 6.62 4.54 -12.11
N TYR A 319 7.15 5.52 -11.36
CA TYR A 319 8.52 5.58 -10.93
C TYR A 319 8.61 5.84 -9.43
N GLY A 320 9.56 5.20 -8.73
CA GLY A 320 9.67 5.30 -7.29
C GLY A 320 8.72 4.36 -6.54
N GLN A 321 8.26 4.77 -5.37
CA GLN A 321 7.40 3.98 -4.48
C GLN A 321 5.89 4.12 -4.80
N ALA A 322 5.54 4.58 -5.98
CA ALA A 322 4.16 4.85 -6.38
C ALA A 322 3.21 3.62 -6.40
N SER A 323 3.75 2.40 -6.24
CA SER A 323 3.05 1.14 -6.52
C SER A 323 1.79 0.87 -5.69
N ALA A 324 1.77 1.24 -4.41
CA ALA A 324 0.64 0.89 -3.53
C ALA A 324 -0.62 1.75 -3.75
N MET A 325 -0.46 3.06 -4.03
CA MET A 325 -1.61 3.92 -4.39
C MET A 325 -2.13 3.62 -5.79
N LEU A 326 -1.25 3.21 -6.70
CA LEU A 326 -1.64 2.87 -8.05
C LEU A 326 -2.66 1.74 -8.10
N SER A 327 -2.54 0.74 -7.23
CA SER A 327 -3.53 -0.34 -7.16
C SER A 327 -4.91 0.18 -6.77
N VAL A 328 -4.98 1.04 -5.74
CA VAL A 328 -6.23 1.66 -5.33
C VAL A 328 -6.84 2.49 -6.47
N LEU A 329 -5.98 3.19 -7.23
CA LEU A 329 -6.40 4.04 -8.35
C LEU A 329 -6.89 3.24 -9.55
N GLN A 330 -6.16 2.19 -9.93
CA GLN A 330 -6.57 1.26 -11.00
C GLN A 330 -7.94 0.68 -10.70
N ASN A 331 -8.12 0.26 -9.45
CA ASN A 331 -9.32 -0.40 -8.99
C ASN A 331 -10.53 0.55 -9.02
N SER A 332 -10.36 1.74 -8.43
CA SER A 332 -11.43 2.72 -8.39
C SER A 332 -11.86 3.17 -9.78
N TYR A 333 -10.91 3.36 -10.70
CA TYR A 333 -11.22 3.84 -12.04
C TYR A 333 -11.85 2.78 -12.94
N ALA A 334 -11.34 1.55 -12.92
CA ALA A 334 -11.92 0.45 -13.69
C ALA A 334 -13.37 0.17 -13.28
N HIS A 335 -13.68 0.35 -11.98
CA HIS A 335 -15.04 0.21 -11.45
C HIS A 335 -15.95 1.39 -11.86
N ILE A 336 -15.43 2.61 -11.86
CA ILE A 336 -16.20 3.83 -12.20
C ILE A 336 -16.40 3.96 -13.71
N ASN A 337 -15.42 3.54 -14.51
CA ASN A 337 -15.44 3.70 -15.97
C ASN A 337 -15.10 2.40 -16.69
N GLY A 338 -16.11 1.57 -16.90
CA GLY A 338 -16.00 0.27 -17.58
C GLY A 338 -15.53 0.31 -19.04
N ASP A 339 -15.32 1.50 -19.62
CA ASP A 339 -14.86 1.65 -21.02
C ASP A 339 -13.34 1.63 -21.14
N TYR A 340 -12.61 1.59 -20.01
CA TYR A 340 -11.14 1.60 -19.98
C TYR A 340 -10.57 0.41 -19.22
N ARG A 341 -9.48 -0.14 -19.73
CA ARG A 341 -8.56 -1.02 -19.01
C ARG A 341 -7.34 -0.19 -18.59
N VAL A 342 -6.95 -0.28 -17.35
CA VAL A 342 -5.76 0.41 -16.84
C VAL A 342 -4.59 -0.56 -16.81
N GLU A 343 -3.52 -0.24 -17.54
CA GLU A 343 -2.27 -0.99 -17.56
C GLU A 343 -1.18 -0.19 -16.86
N CYS A 344 -0.56 -0.77 -15.84
CA CYS A 344 0.51 -0.13 -15.09
C CYS A 344 1.87 -0.68 -15.45
N ILE A 345 2.80 0.22 -15.75
CA ILE A 345 4.16 -0.09 -16.18
C ILE A 345 5.14 0.45 -15.14
N GLY A 346 5.82 -0.47 -14.42
CA GLY A 346 6.82 -0.11 -13.41
C GLY A 346 8.18 0.19 -14.01
N TYR A 347 8.78 1.30 -13.60
CA TYR A 347 10.12 1.71 -14.04
C TYR A 347 11.18 1.56 -12.94
N GLY A 348 10.78 1.15 -11.73
CA GLY A 348 11.67 1.09 -10.57
C GLY A 348 11.99 2.47 -10.01
N SER A 349 13.08 2.56 -9.24
CA SER A 349 13.50 3.81 -8.58
C SER A 349 14.96 4.18 -8.85
N ASP A 350 15.60 3.51 -9.82
CA ASP A 350 16.99 3.76 -10.18
C ASP A 350 17.13 4.66 -11.42
N GLU A 351 18.32 5.18 -11.68
CA GLU A 351 18.63 6.06 -12.81
C GLU A 351 18.35 5.40 -14.16
N ALA A 352 18.53 4.09 -14.28
CA ALA A 352 18.23 3.35 -15.50
C ALA A 352 16.73 3.27 -15.75
N GLY A 353 15.94 3.11 -14.70
CA GLY A 353 14.48 3.16 -14.73
C GLY A 353 13.96 4.54 -15.14
N LEU A 354 14.52 5.61 -14.54
CA LEU A 354 14.17 6.98 -14.93
C LEU A 354 14.46 7.24 -16.41
N SER A 355 15.62 6.81 -16.89
CA SER A 355 15.99 6.95 -18.30
C SER A 355 15.01 6.22 -19.23
N ARG A 356 14.58 5.02 -18.88
CA ARG A 356 13.57 4.27 -19.66
C ARG A 356 12.21 4.97 -19.65
N LEU A 357 11.76 5.46 -18.47
CA LEU A 357 10.53 6.23 -18.35
C LEU A 357 10.56 7.44 -19.30
N MET A 358 11.62 8.25 -19.26
CA MET A 358 11.72 9.44 -20.10
C MET A 358 11.80 9.14 -21.60
N LEU A 359 12.37 7.99 -22.00
CA LEU A 359 12.31 7.51 -23.37
C LEU A 359 10.87 7.18 -23.80
N ASP A 360 10.12 6.48 -22.96
CA ASP A 360 8.74 6.10 -23.23
C ASP A 360 7.79 7.31 -23.20
N VAL A 361 8.02 8.30 -22.33
CA VAL A 361 7.33 9.62 -22.36
C VAL A 361 7.52 10.30 -23.72
N GLY A 362 8.73 10.22 -24.30
CA GLY A 362 9.03 10.82 -25.61
C GLY A 362 8.52 10.02 -26.81
N ALA A 363 8.24 8.73 -26.66
CA ALA A 363 7.91 7.84 -27.77
C ALA A 363 6.47 7.99 -28.32
N GLY A 364 5.56 8.54 -27.56
CA GLY A 364 4.23 9.00 -28.01
C GLY A 364 3.08 8.01 -27.89
N ASP A 365 3.34 6.70 -27.94
CA ASP A 365 2.29 5.68 -27.95
C ASP A 365 2.33 4.72 -26.75
N LYS A 366 3.16 5.05 -25.75
CA LYS A 366 3.45 4.13 -24.68
C LYS A 366 2.84 4.48 -23.33
N LEU A 367 2.67 5.76 -23.04
CA LEU A 367 2.17 6.23 -21.75
C LEU A 367 1.15 7.35 -21.92
N ASP A 368 0.05 7.23 -21.19
CA ASP A 368 -0.99 8.25 -21.08
C ASP A 368 -0.82 9.10 -19.81
N ILE A 369 -0.34 8.48 -18.73
CA ILE A 369 -0.10 9.13 -17.44
C ILE A 369 1.25 8.67 -16.88
N VAL A 370 1.92 9.56 -16.19
CA VAL A 370 3.09 9.25 -15.34
C VAL A 370 2.75 9.59 -13.89
N VAL A 371 3.08 8.66 -13.01
CA VAL A 371 2.95 8.81 -11.55
C VAL A 371 4.31 8.65 -10.90
N SER A 372 4.70 9.58 -10.05
CA SER A 372 5.98 9.52 -9.33
C SER A 372 5.91 10.24 -7.99
N ASP A 373 6.93 10.10 -7.19
CA ASP A 373 7.20 11.03 -6.10
C ASP A 373 7.50 12.41 -6.68
N GLY A 374 7.00 13.46 -6.08
CA GLY A 374 7.00 14.81 -6.65
C GLY A 374 8.38 15.45 -6.90
N TRP A 375 9.46 14.80 -6.45
CA TRP A 375 10.83 15.27 -6.60
C TRP A 375 11.72 14.33 -7.42
N GLN A 376 11.18 13.26 -8.00
CA GLN A 376 12.00 12.27 -8.70
C GLN A 376 11.98 12.44 -10.23
N VAL A 377 10.91 13.01 -10.78
CA VAL A 377 10.76 13.23 -12.22
C VAL A 377 10.69 14.73 -12.50
N ASP A 378 11.56 15.22 -13.39
CA ASP A 378 11.54 16.62 -13.83
C ASP A 378 10.28 16.94 -14.64
N PRO A 379 9.34 17.75 -14.11
CA PRO A 379 8.09 18.05 -14.79
C PRO A 379 8.28 18.92 -16.04
N SER A 380 9.41 19.61 -16.19
CA SER A 380 9.71 20.43 -17.38
C SER A 380 9.93 19.59 -18.63
N GLY A 381 10.28 18.32 -18.46
CA GLY A 381 10.76 17.41 -19.48
C GLY A 381 9.69 16.63 -20.25
N GLY A 382 8.80 17.28 -21.02
CA GLY A 382 7.95 16.53 -21.97
C GLY A 382 6.50 16.32 -21.51
N PHE A 383 6.04 16.99 -20.45
CA PHE A 383 4.68 16.91 -19.94
C PHE A 383 3.78 18.05 -20.40
N ALA A 384 2.49 17.78 -20.51
CA ALA A 384 1.48 18.73 -20.97
C ALA A 384 1.12 19.72 -19.86
N ASP A 385 0.67 20.91 -20.26
CA ASP A 385 0.01 21.84 -19.37
C ASP A 385 -1.39 21.32 -19.01
N LEU A 386 -1.68 21.17 -17.72
CA LEU A 386 -2.93 20.67 -17.19
C LEU A 386 -4.01 21.75 -17.05
N TYR A 387 -3.66 23.04 -17.05
CA TYR A 387 -4.65 24.10 -16.91
C TYR A 387 -5.75 24.08 -17.96
N PRO A 388 -5.48 23.85 -19.25
CA PRO A 388 -6.55 23.74 -20.23
C PRO A 388 -7.52 22.58 -19.95
N LEU A 389 -7.06 21.49 -19.35
CA LEU A 389 -7.87 20.34 -18.98
C LEU A 389 -8.73 20.66 -17.74
N ILE A 390 -8.16 21.31 -16.73
CA ILE A 390 -8.88 21.76 -15.54
C ILE A 390 -9.96 22.80 -15.91
N ASP A 391 -9.59 23.80 -16.74
CA ASP A 391 -10.49 24.89 -17.11
C ASP A 391 -11.68 24.41 -18.00
N ALA A 392 -11.52 23.29 -18.69
CA ALA A 392 -12.57 22.66 -19.49
C ALA A 392 -13.36 21.60 -18.74
N ASP A 393 -12.95 21.22 -17.53
CA ASP A 393 -13.57 20.15 -16.77
C ASP A 393 -14.94 20.55 -16.21
N PRO A 394 -15.98 19.70 -16.35
CA PRO A 394 -17.31 20.02 -15.83
C PRO A 394 -17.47 19.82 -14.33
N GLU A 395 -16.52 19.18 -13.64
CA GLU A 395 -16.65 18.73 -12.27
C GLU A 395 -15.57 19.26 -11.32
N LEU A 396 -14.43 19.73 -11.86
CA LEU A 396 -13.33 20.32 -11.11
C LEU A 396 -12.90 21.67 -11.71
N CYS A 397 -12.60 22.62 -10.86
CA CYS A 397 -12.02 23.89 -11.25
C CYS A 397 -10.77 24.20 -10.40
N ARG A 398 -10.05 25.26 -10.75
CA ARG A 398 -8.81 25.64 -10.02
C ARG A 398 -9.06 25.95 -8.55
N GLU A 399 -10.22 26.49 -8.24
CA GLU A 399 -10.64 26.86 -6.88
C GLU A 399 -10.90 25.65 -5.98
N ASP A 400 -11.06 24.45 -6.55
CA ASP A 400 -11.23 23.21 -5.78
C ASP A 400 -9.90 22.73 -5.16
N PHE A 401 -8.78 23.26 -5.61
CA PHE A 401 -7.47 22.89 -5.09
C PHE A 401 -6.96 23.86 -4.04
N VAL A 402 -6.14 23.39 -3.13
CA VAL A 402 -5.46 24.23 -2.15
C VAL A 402 -4.64 25.32 -2.89
N PRO A 403 -4.94 26.62 -2.70
CA PRO A 403 -4.41 27.69 -3.59
C PRO A 403 -2.89 27.76 -3.63
N TRP A 404 -2.20 27.59 -2.49
CA TRP A 404 -0.74 27.66 -2.45
C TRP A 404 -0.10 26.54 -3.27
N MET A 405 -0.74 25.36 -3.37
CA MET A 405 -0.19 24.23 -4.12
C MET A 405 -0.14 24.52 -5.62
N LEU A 406 -1.23 24.98 -6.23
CA LEU A 406 -1.22 25.35 -7.65
C LEU A 406 -0.19 26.43 -7.94
N ASN A 407 -0.14 27.48 -7.11
CA ASN A 407 0.82 28.57 -7.27
C ASN A 407 2.29 28.11 -7.21
N ARG A 408 2.58 27.07 -6.41
CA ARG A 408 3.94 26.53 -6.28
C ARG A 408 4.30 25.52 -7.37
N LEU A 409 3.31 24.81 -7.93
CA LEU A 409 3.51 23.86 -9.02
C LEU A 409 3.51 24.52 -10.41
N GLU A 410 3.07 25.78 -10.49
CA GLU A 410 3.04 26.52 -11.73
C GLU A 410 4.47 26.96 -12.14
N ASP A 411 4.84 26.64 -13.39
CA ASP A 411 6.10 27.07 -14.01
C ASP A 411 5.79 27.82 -15.30
N GLY A 412 6.15 29.11 -15.33
CA GLY A 412 5.93 29.97 -16.51
C GLY A 412 4.47 30.07 -16.97
N GLY A 413 3.51 30.03 -16.05
CA GLY A 413 2.07 30.06 -16.35
C GLY A 413 1.50 28.71 -16.79
N GLN A 414 2.23 27.61 -16.65
CA GLN A 414 1.81 26.25 -17.01
C GLN A 414 1.84 25.34 -15.79
N LEU A 415 0.87 24.45 -15.68
CA LEU A 415 0.80 23.39 -14.67
C LEU A 415 1.17 22.06 -15.32
N LYS A 416 2.42 21.61 -15.20
CA LYS A 416 2.91 20.37 -15.85
C LYS A 416 2.81 19.14 -14.98
N GLN A 417 2.50 19.32 -13.71
CA GLN A 417 2.26 18.27 -12.73
C GLN A 417 1.17 18.71 -11.75
N ILE A 418 0.50 17.75 -11.14
CA ILE A 418 -0.46 18.01 -10.07
C ILE A 418 -0.27 16.98 -8.97
N TRP A 419 -0.34 17.42 -7.73
CA TRP A 419 -0.28 16.52 -6.57
C TRP A 419 -1.68 16.09 -6.18
N GLY A 420 -1.86 14.79 -5.90
CA GLY A 420 -3.09 14.25 -5.37
C GLY A 420 -3.18 14.37 -3.85
N GLY A 421 -2.07 14.69 -3.18
CA GLY A 421 -1.98 14.89 -1.75
C GLY A 421 -0.58 15.35 -1.35
N PHE A 422 -0.42 15.71 -0.09
CA PHE A 422 0.84 16.18 0.44
C PHE A 422 1.11 15.68 1.87
N ILE A 423 2.36 15.74 2.29
CA ILE A 423 2.85 15.42 3.63
C ILE A 423 3.44 16.67 4.22
N LEU A 424 3.22 16.86 5.51
CA LEU A 424 3.85 17.91 6.30
C LEU A 424 4.91 17.30 7.19
N SER A 425 6.15 17.74 7.04
CA SER A 425 7.25 17.40 7.92
C SER A 425 7.70 18.62 8.68
N THR A 426 7.96 18.49 9.98
CA THR A 426 8.50 19.56 10.80
C THR A 426 9.45 19.01 11.84
N MET A 427 10.16 19.89 12.55
CA MET A 427 10.87 19.53 13.76
C MET A 427 10.02 19.89 14.97
N GLU A 428 10.00 18.99 15.93
CA GLU A 428 9.31 19.21 17.22
C GLU A 428 10.30 19.22 18.38
N ALA A 429 10.03 20.11 19.33
CA ALA A 429 10.71 20.17 20.60
C ALA A 429 9.81 19.63 21.72
N ARG A 430 10.38 18.87 22.64
CA ARG A 430 9.68 18.21 23.77
C ARG A 430 10.34 18.52 25.11
N GLY A 431 9.65 18.16 26.17
CA GLY A 431 10.16 18.28 27.54
C GLY A 431 10.52 19.73 27.90
N PRO A 432 11.71 20.00 28.48
CA PRO A 432 12.08 21.37 28.91
C PRO A 432 12.07 22.39 27.78
N LEU A 433 12.19 21.96 26.50
CA LEU A 433 12.21 22.89 25.36
C LEU A 433 10.82 23.45 25.03
N THR A 434 9.74 22.84 25.51
CA THR A 434 8.38 23.40 25.34
C THR A 434 8.19 24.71 26.11
N GLU A 435 8.95 24.90 27.20
CA GLU A 435 9.01 26.12 28.01
C GLU A 435 10.32 26.92 27.73
N GLY A 436 10.97 26.60 26.61
CA GLY A 436 12.28 27.10 26.24
C GLY A 436 12.28 28.55 25.75
N PRO A 437 13.41 28.98 25.13
CA PRO A 437 13.58 30.35 24.68
C PRO A 437 12.54 30.78 23.66
N GLU A 438 12.22 32.06 23.65
CA GLU A 438 11.40 32.71 22.62
C GLU A 438 12.25 33.80 21.93
N PRO A 439 12.41 33.72 20.61
CA PRO A 439 11.95 32.67 19.69
C PRO A 439 12.68 31.35 19.88
N LEU A 440 12.04 30.23 19.52
CA LEU A 440 12.65 28.90 19.54
C LEU A 440 13.61 28.77 18.34
N ARG A 441 14.92 28.69 18.63
CA ARG A 441 15.98 28.51 17.63
C ARG A 441 16.75 27.25 17.89
N LEU A 442 16.89 26.39 16.88
CA LEU A 442 17.58 25.12 17.01
C LEU A 442 19.03 25.29 17.50
N ALA A 443 19.72 26.31 17.01
CA ALA A 443 21.08 26.62 17.43
C ALA A 443 21.20 27.00 18.92
N ASP A 444 20.15 27.52 19.54
CA ASP A 444 20.14 27.99 20.93
C ASP A 444 19.70 26.90 21.92
N CYS A 445 19.07 25.82 21.46
CA CYS A 445 18.50 24.77 22.31
C CYS A 445 19.54 24.14 23.25
N GLN A 446 20.72 23.81 22.74
CA GLN A 446 21.78 23.20 23.58
C GLN A 446 22.23 24.14 24.69
N SER A 447 22.44 25.43 24.38
CA SER A 447 22.86 26.44 25.37
C SER A 447 21.80 26.66 26.44
N TYR A 448 20.53 26.63 26.07
CA TYR A 448 19.41 26.68 27.02
C TYR A 448 19.40 25.46 27.95
N LEU A 449 19.57 24.24 27.42
CA LEU A 449 19.61 23.02 28.18
C LEU A 449 20.77 22.98 29.16
N ASP A 450 21.95 23.46 28.74
CA ASP A 450 23.13 23.60 29.61
C ASP A 450 22.84 24.56 30.76
N GLY A 451 22.10 25.66 30.51
CA GLY A 451 21.71 26.65 31.49
C GLY A 451 20.79 26.12 32.60
N ILE A 452 19.96 25.12 32.29
CA ILE A 452 19.08 24.44 33.27
C ILE A 452 19.65 23.12 33.77
N ALA A 453 20.92 22.81 33.46
CA ALA A 453 21.62 21.58 33.83
C ALA A 453 20.89 20.29 33.42
N TYR A 454 20.32 20.27 32.24
CA TYR A 454 19.68 19.08 31.65
C TYR A 454 20.76 18.13 31.11
N GLU A 455 20.73 16.87 31.53
CA GLU A 455 21.75 15.86 31.19
C GLU A 455 21.36 14.96 30.00
N GLY A 456 20.15 15.09 29.45
CA GLY A 456 19.67 14.25 28.34
C GLY A 456 20.16 14.75 26.95
N PRO A 457 20.04 13.92 25.92
CA PRO A 457 20.45 14.30 24.56
C PRO A 457 19.47 15.29 23.92
N LEU A 458 19.99 16.28 23.19
CA LEU A 458 19.18 17.18 22.35
C LEU A 458 18.57 16.39 21.18
N PHE A 459 19.38 15.59 20.49
CA PHE A 459 18.97 14.75 19.37
C PHE A 459 19.19 13.30 19.68
N GLY A 460 18.31 12.42 19.19
CA GLY A 460 18.51 10.98 19.24
C GLY A 460 19.71 10.52 18.40
N SER A 461 20.15 9.29 18.65
CA SER A 461 21.28 8.64 17.96
C SER A 461 21.04 8.39 16.46
N ILE A 462 19.78 8.50 16.00
CA ILE A 462 19.41 8.45 14.57
C ILE A 462 19.86 9.68 13.78
N HIS A 463 20.30 10.74 14.43
CA HIS A 463 20.79 11.96 13.77
C HIS A 463 22.31 11.95 13.68
N THR A 464 22.87 11.38 12.60
CA THR A 464 24.26 11.59 12.20
C THR A 464 24.46 12.97 11.61
N LYS A 465 25.70 13.39 11.38
CA LYS A 465 26.02 14.69 10.77
C LYS A 465 25.28 14.89 9.43
N GLU A 466 25.38 13.91 8.56
CA GLU A 466 24.79 13.94 7.22
C GLU A 466 23.27 13.80 7.27
N ASN A 467 22.75 12.92 8.13
CA ASN A 467 21.32 12.72 8.30
C ASN A 467 20.63 13.98 8.85
N LEU A 468 21.21 14.65 9.88
CA LEU A 468 20.65 15.90 10.38
C LEU A 468 20.68 16.99 9.31
N LEU A 469 21.79 17.13 8.56
CA LEU A 469 21.88 18.10 7.47
C LEU A 469 20.81 17.83 6.40
N ASN A 470 20.61 16.56 6.02
CA ASN A 470 19.57 16.17 5.04
C ASN A 470 18.16 16.57 5.52
N ASN A 471 17.87 16.35 6.81
CA ASN A 471 16.56 16.69 7.39
C ASN A 471 16.27 18.19 7.42
N ILE A 472 17.31 19.05 7.51
CA ILE A 472 17.14 20.50 7.55
C ILE A 472 17.54 21.19 6.24
N ALA A 473 17.95 20.43 5.21
CA ALA A 473 18.53 20.99 3.98
C ALA A 473 17.58 21.95 3.25
N VAL A 474 16.31 21.59 3.14
CA VAL A 474 15.28 22.39 2.47
C VAL A 474 15.14 23.75 3.16
N ASN A 475 15.01 23.75 4.47
CA ASN A 475 14.85 24.97 5.28
C ASN A 475 16.13 25.81 5.30
N LEU A 476 17.30 25.15 5.36
CA LEU A 476 18.60 25.82 5.30
C LEU A 476 18.81 26.50 3.95
N LEU A 477 18.44 25.85 2.85
CA LEU A 477 18.50 26.43 1.51
C LEU A 477 17.55 27.62 1.34
N SER A 478 16.31 27.50 1.90
CA SER A 478 15.37 28.61 1.92
C SER A 478 15.93 29.83 2.66
N ALA A 479 16.58 29.61 3.81
CA ALA A 479 17.25 30.69 4.58
C ALA A 479 18.53 31.24 3.91
N ALA A 480 19.15 30.45 3.03
CA ALA A 480 20.34 30.84 2.30
C ALA A 480 20.05 31.60 0.98
N TYR A 481 18.81 31.52 0.49
CA TYR A 481 18.44 32.14 -0.78
C TYR A 481 18.16 33.63 -0.62
N ASP A 482 18.84 34.45 -1.42
CA ASP A 482 18.67 35.90 -1.51
C ASP A 482 17.83 36.22 -2.75
N GLU A 483 16.58 36.64 -2.53
CA GLU A 483 15.64 37.01 -3.61
C GLU A 483 16.10 38.20 -4.44
N GLU A 484 16.89 39.15 -3.85
CA GLU A 484 17.35 40.31 -4.58
C GLU A 484 18.45 39.99 -5.61
N THR A 485 19.33 39.06 -5.25
CA THR A 485 20.45 38.65 -6.12
C THR A 485 20.17 37.37 -6.91
N GLY A 486 19.15 36.59 -6.53
CA GLY A 486 18.86 35.28 -7.11
C GLY A 486 19.95 34.25 -6.82
N CYS A 487 20.65 34.37 -5.70
CA CYS A 487 21.79 33.53 -5.35
C CYS A 487 21.67 32.95 -3.96
N TYR A 488 22.31 31.80 -3.75
CA TYR A 488 22.49 31.21 -2.43
C TYR A 488 23.72 31.74 -1.73
N ASP A 489 23.59 32.16 -0.47
CA ASP A 489 24.72 32.51 0.41
C ASP A 489 24.74 31.58 1.64
N LEU A 490 25.66 30.62 1.64
CA LEU A 490 25.85 29.66 2.75
C LEU A 490 26.67 30.28 3.92
N ARG A 491 27.04 31.52 3.86
CA ARG A 491 27.82 32.22 4.90
C ARG A 491 26.98 33.07 5.85
N THR A 492 25.68 33.03 5.71
CA THR A 492 24.81 33.69 6.68
C THR A 492 25.09 33.16 8.08
N PRO A 493 25.00 33.98 9.14
CA PRO A 493 25.23 33.51 10.52
C PRO A 493 24.37 32.33 10.90
N GLU A 494 23.14 32.29 10.43
CA GLU A 494 22.15 31.24 10.67
C GLU A 494 22.59 29.91 10.03
N VAL A 495 22.92 29.91 8.76
CA VAL A 495 23.41 28.71 8.05
C VAL A 495 24.69 28.18 8.72
N MET A 496 25.61 29.07 9.09
CA MET A 496 26.86 28.70 9.76
C MET A 496 26.60 28.04 11.13
N ALA A 497 25.64 28.57 11.90
CA ALA A 497 25.26 27.97 13.20
C ALA A 497 24.67 26.57 13.03
N LEU A 498 23.80 26.37 12.05
CA LEU A 498 23.18 25.05 11.76
C LEU A 498 24.22 24.04 11.25
N LEU A 499 25.15 24.43 10.38
CA LEU A 499 26.26 23.57 9.95
C LEU A 499 27.19 23.18 11.12
N ALA A 500 27.46 24.10 12.04
CA ALA A 500 28.21 23.82 13.24
C ALA A 500 27.48 22.81 14.12
N LEU A 501 26.17 22.96 14.28
CA LEU A 501 25.32 22.03 15.04
C LEU A 501 25.35 20.63 14.40
N CYS A 502 25.16 20.49 13.08
CA CYS A 502 25.31 19.22 12.39
C CYS A 502 26.67 18.57 12.65
N ASN A 503 27.75 19.36 12.69
CA ASN A 503 29.10 18.86 12.92
C ASN A 503 29.34 18.33 14.34
N THR A 504 28.46 18.62 15.31
CA THR A 504 28.51 18.04 16.66
C THR A 504 28.03 16.60 16.71
N ARG A 505 27.33 16.13 15.69
CA ARG A 505 26.75 14.78 15.64
C ARG A 505 27.80 13.71 15.29
N PRO A 506 27.52 12.41 15.59
CA PRO A 506 28.38 11.32 15.13
C PRO A 506 28.39 11.20 13.61
N LEU A 507 29.46 10.63 13.05
CA LEU A 507 29.57 10.36 11.59
C LEU A 507 28.60 9.25 11.15
N ASP A 508 28.56 8.16 11.96
CA ASP A 508 27.84 6.94 11.60
C ASP A 508 26.83 6.58 12.70
N PHE A 509 25.87 5.77 12.31
CA PHE A 509 24.94 5.17 13.29
C PHE A 509 25.64 4.21 14.23
N THR A 510 25.18 4.15 15.48
CA THR A 510 25.60 3.12 16.43
C THR A 510 24.60 1.96 16.37
N PHE A 511 25.13 0.73 16.27
CA PHE A 511 24.30 -0.47 16.19
C PHE A 511 24.44 -1.30 17.46
N ASP A 512 23.36 -1.97 17.85
CA ASP A 512 23.36 -2.97 18.92
C ASP A 512 23.98 -4.31 18.42
N GLU A 513 24.05 -5.29 19.32
CA GLU A 513 24.57 -6.63 19.02
C GLU A 513 23.74 -7.41 17.98
N ASN A 514 22.52 -6.96 17.69
CA ASN A 514 21.62 -7.55 16.70
C ASN A 514 21.63 -6.78 15.36
N GLY A 515 22.49 -5.76 15.24
CA GLY A 515 22.59 -4.93 14.04
C GLY A 515 21.45 -3.90 13.90
N ARG A 516 20.73 -3.57 14.99
CA ARG A 516 19.70 -2.53 15.00
C ARG A 516 20.33 -1.21 15.43
N ILE A 517 19.87 -0.11 14.83
CA ILE A 517 20.30 1.23 15.26
C ILE A 517 19.88 1.42 16.72
N ILE A 518 20.85 1.74 17.59
CA ILE A 518 20.55 2.08 18.98
C ILE A 518 19.83 3.43 18.96
N GLN A 519 18.60 3.43 19.47
CA GLN A 519 17.83 4.65 19.70
C GLN A 519 17.95 5.03 21.17
N ASP A 520 18.70 6.09 21.45
CA ASP A 520 18.77 6.64 22.80
C ASP A 520 17.43 7.32 23.13
N GLU A 521 16.92 7.03 24.30
CA GLU A 521 15.64 7.58 24.81
C GLU A 521 15.80 9.03 25.31
N PRO A 522 14.67 9.75 25.36
CA PRO A 522 14.00 10.34 24.20
C PRO A 522 14.72 11.61 23.78
N ALA A 523 15.00 11.75 22.51
CA ALA A 523 15.46 13.01 21.95
C ALA A 523 14.50 14.14 22.30
N LEU A 524 15.02 15.29 22.69
CA LEU A 524 14.21 16.49 22.92
C LEU A 524 13.81 17.19 21.62
N VAL A 525 14.58 16.96 20.55
CA VAL A 525 14.27 17.46 19.22
C VAL A 525 14.25 16.27 18.25
N SER A 526 13.19 16.17 17.50
CA SER A 526 13.02 15.14 16.46
C SER A 526 12.29 15.68 15.24
N VAL A 527 12.60 15.12 14.07
CA VAL A 527 11.80 15.33 12.87
C VAL A 527 10.55 14.50 12.98
N THR A 528 9.41 15.09 12.67
CA THR A 528 8.12 14.43 12.70
C THR A 528 7.34 14.70 11.42
N GLU A 529 6.67 13.67 10.91
CA GLU A 529 5.64 13.83 9.90
C GLU A 529 4.30 14.02 10.60
N LEU A 530 3.64 15.13 10.32
CA LEU A 530 2.31 15.38 10.85
C LEU A 530 1.31 14.48 10.15
N GLN A 531 0.63 13.66 10.92
CA GLN A 531 -0.38 12.73 10.42
C GLN A 531 -1.78 13.29 10.65
N LEU A 532 -2.66 13.04 9.68
CA LEU A 532 -4.06 13.39 9.79
C LEU A 532 -4.73 12.66 10.97
N GLY A 533 -4.36 11.39 11.21
CA GLY A 533 -5.00 10.51 12.17
C GLY A 533 -6.33 9.95 11.66
N SER A 534 -6.96 9.10 12.45
CA SER A 534 -8.26 8.53 12.14
C SER A 534 -9.39 9.26 12.86
N PRO A 535 -10.62 9.29 12.31
CA PRO A 535 -11.75 9.98 12.94
C PRO A 535 -12.09 9.50 14.36
N GLY A 536 -11.64 8.30 14.74
CA GLY A 536 -11.78 7.72 16.09
C GLY A 536 -10.78 8.24 17.13
N ASP A 537 -9.62 8.73 16.68
CA ASP A 537 -8.46 9.05 17.55
C ASP A 537 -8.65 10.35 18.35
N LYS A 538 -9.64 11.16 18.04
CA LYS A 538 -9.96 12.41 18.78
C LYS A 538 -10.18 12.26 20.30
N LYS A 539 -10.30 11.03 20.79
CA LYS A 539 -10.64 10.73 22.20
C LYS A 539 -9.45 10.37 23.07
N GLU A 540 -8.26 10.24 22.51
CA GLU A 540 -7.08 9.94 23.30
C GLU A 540 -6.61 11.18 24.07
N GLU A 541 -6.09 10.95 25.28
CA GLU A 541 -5.54 12.02 26.12
C GLU A 541 -4.47 12.79 25.35
N PRO A 542 -4.36 14.12 25.57
CA PRO A 542 -3.38 14.93 24.86
C PRO A 542 -1.98 14.32 25.06
N ALA A 543 -1.30 14.09 23.95
CA ALA A 543 0.12 13.75 23.97
C ALA A 543 0.88 14.76 24.82
N ALA A 544 2.03 14.38 25.37
CA ALA A 544 2.88 15.32 26.11
C ALA A 544 3.06 16.61 25.27
N PRO A 545 3.07 17.79 25.90
CA PRO A 545 3.17 19.05 25.17
C PRO A 545 4.39 19.06 24.25
N VAL A 546 4.19 19.48 23.02
CA VAL A 546 5.23 19.65 22.00
C VAL A 546 5.20 21.08 21.50
N ARG A 547 6.34 21.58 21.01
CA ARG A 547 6.47 22.86 20.33
C ARG A 547 7.14 22.63 18.97
N TYR A 548 6.63 23.25 17.94
CA TYR A 548 7.17 23.07 16.60
C TYR A 548 8.12 24.21 16.22
N PHE A 549 9.11 23.88 15.37
CA PHE A 549 9.97 24.86 14.73
C PHE A 549 9.30 25.31 13.41
N ASP A 550 8.22 26.05 13.52
CA ASP A 550 7.34 26.46 12.41
C ASP A 550 7.49 27.95 12.04
N GLY A 551 8.38 28.65 12.74
CA GLY A 551 8.61 30.08 12.54
C GLY A 551 7.55 31.00 13.13
N SER A 552 6.52 30.47 13.82
CA SER A 552 5.41 31.27 14.38
C SER A 552 5.87 32.31 15.40
N ASP A 553 6.94 32.01 16.13
CA ASP A 553 7.55 32.88 17.16
C ASP A 553 8.70 33.75 16.61
N SER A 554 8.80 33.94 15.30
CA SER A 554 9.95 34.58 14.64
C SER A 554 11.28 33.83 14.89
N GLY A 555 11.19 32.51 15.14
CA GLY A 555 12.32 31.59 15.28
C GLY A 555 12.70 30.91 13.95
N ASP A 556 13.35 29.76 14.06
CA ASP A 556 13.69 28.94 12.89
C ASP A 556 12.42 28.23 12.37
N ASN A 557 12.29 28.20 11.04
CA ASN A 557 11.24 27.42 10.38
C ASN A 557 11.83 26.13 9.80
N PHE A 558 11.49 24.98 10.39
CA PHE A 558 11.87 23.64 9.90
C PHE A 558 10.67 22.85 9.37
N SER A 559 9.63 23.53 8.98
CA SER A 559 8.47 22.92 8.36
C SER A 559 8.62 22.85 6.85
N ALA A 560 8.34 21.71 6.27
CA ALA A 560 8.40 21.48 4.83
C ALA A 560 7.16 20.74 4.34
N VAL A 561 6.72 21.10 3.13
CA VAL A 561 5.59 20.49 2.45
C VAL A 561 6.11 19.64 1.29
N PHE A 562 5.82 18.36 1.32
CA PHE A 562 6.24 17.40 0.31
C PHE A 562 5.02 16.84 -0.43
N CYS A 563 5.21 16.46 -1.69
CA CYS A 563 4.26 15.57 -2.34
C CYS A 563 4.06 14.29 -1.53
N ASP A 564 2.83 13.83 -1.35
CA ASP A 564 2.60 12.46 -0.86
C ASP A 564 3.34 11.51 -1.81
N TYR A 565 4.15 10.60 -1.28
CA TYR A 565 5.08 9.70 -1.98
C TYR A 565 4.49 8.94 -3.19
N ARG A 566 3.23 9.12 -3.50
CA ARG A 566 2.52 8.29 -4.47
C ARG A 566 1.55 9.09 -5.33
N ALA A 567 1.64 10.39 -5.32
CA ALA A 567 0.54 11.22 -5.79
C ALA A 567 0.95 12.42 -6.65
N CYS A 568 2.12 12.39 -7.29
CA CYS A 568 2.46 13.36 -8.33
C CYS A 568 2.07 12.81 -9.70
N TYR A 569 1.17 13.49 -10.38
CA TYR A 569 0.60 13.08 -11.65
C TYR A 569 1.00 14.02 -12.77
N MET A 570 1.36 13.43 -13.90
CA MET A 570 1.78 14.14 -15.11
C MET A 570 1.16 13.47 -16.33
N ILE A 571 0.79 14.24 -17.34
CA ILE A 571 0.32 13.73 -18.64
C ILE A 571 1.41 14.03 -19.68
N PRO A 572 1.97 13.02 -20.39
CA PRO A 572 2.92 13.25 -21.46
C PRO A 572 2.35 14.17 -22.56
N LYS A 573 3.17 15.09 -23.10
CA LYS A 573 2.76 15.91 -24.27
C LYS A 573 2.34 15.04 -25.45
N THR A 574 2.95 13.89 -25.55
CA THR A 574 2.77 12.89 -26.60
C THR A 574 1.54 12.00 -26.41
N CYS A 575 0.84 12.08 -25.27
CA CYS A 575 -0.42 11.38 -25.06
C CYS A 575 -1.46 11.84 -26.08
N ASP A 576 -2.05 10.90 -26.82
CA ASP A 576 -3.03 11.18 -27.86
C ASP A 576 -4.41 11.53 -27.29
N ASP A 577 -4.82 10.87 -26.19
CA ASP A 577 -6.11 11.04 -25.52
C ASP A 577 -5.95 11.66 -24.13
N LYS A 578 -5.55 12.95 -24.10
CA LYS A 578 -5.35 13.70 -22.84
C LYS A 578 -6.64 13.90 -22.04
N GLU A 579 -7.78 13.90 -22.71
CA GLU A 579 -9.09 14.02 -22.05
C GLU A 579 -9.41 12.78 -21.23
N SER A 580 -9.13 11.58 -21.77
CA SER A 580 -9.28 10.33 -21.02
C SER A 580 -8.27 10.20 -19.87
N ALA A 581 -7.00 10.60 -20.10
CA ALA A 581 -5.99 10.64 -19.07
C ALA A 581 -6.40 11.61 -17.93
N TRP A 582 -6.92 12.78 -18.28
CA TRP A 582 -7.42 13.75 -17.29
C TRP A 582 -8.66 13.23 -16.56
N ALA A 583 -9.61 12.59 -17.24
CA ALA A 583 -10.79 12.00 -16.60
C ALA A 583 -10.42 10.96 -15.53
N PHE A 584 -9.33 10.21 -15.76
CA PHE A 584 -8.75 9.34 -14.74
C PHE A 584 -8.22 10.16 -13.55
N LEU A 585 -7.36 11.16 -13.78
CA LEU A 585 -6.80 11.99 -12.71
C LEU A 585 -7.89 12.72 -11.93
N ARG A 586 -8.89 13.27 -12.61
CA ARG A 586 -10.05 13.91 -12.00
C ARG A 586 -10.70 13.05 -10.92
N THR A 587 -10.88 11.76 -11.18
CA THR A 587 -11.52 10.85 -10.22
C THR A 587 -10.82 10.88 -8.86
N MET A 588 -9.49 10.97 -8.85
CA MET A 588 -8.67 10.99 -7.64
C MET A 588 -8.55 12.35 -6.97
N LEU A 589 -8.87 13.41 -7.72
CA LEU A 589 -8.75 14.79 -7.25
C LEU A 589 -10.07 15.34 -6.70
N LYS A 590 -11.18 14.59 -6.84
CA LYS A 590 -12.49 14.96 -6.31
C LYS A 590 -12.54 14.92 -4.78
N GLU A 591 -13.35 15.79 -4.21
CA GLU A 591 -13.54 15.95 -2.77
C GLU A 591 -13.85 14.63 -2.07
N ASP A 592 -14.89 13.91 -2.50
CA ASP A 592 -15.35 12.70 -1.83
C ASP A 592 -14.30 11.57 -1.84
N TRP A 593 -13.61 11.40 -2.98
CA TRP A 593 -12.55 10.40 -3.09
C TRP A 593 -11.38 10.75 -2.17
N GLN A 594 -10.93 12.00 -2.19
CA GLN A 594 -9.82 12.45 -1.36
C GLN A 594 -10.15 12.39 0.13
N LEU A 595 -11.33 12.86 0.52
CA LEU A 595 -11.77 12.80 1.91
C LEU A 595 -11.75 11.35 2.41
N LYS A 596 -12.39 10.43 1.69
CA LYS A 596 -12.41 9.00 2.05
C LYS A 596 -11.00 8.45 2.15
N THR A 597 -10.19 8.61 1.12
CA THR A 597 -8.84 8.01 1.03
C THR A 597 -7.93 8.49 2.15
N PHE A 598 -7.87 9.79 2.42
CA PHE A 598 -6.94 10.33 3.42
C PHE A 598 -7.43 10.10 4.86
N THR A 599 -8.73 10.13 5.11
CA THR A 599 -9.26 9.80 6.46
C THR A 599 -9.15 8.32 6.80
N GLU A 600 -9.28 7.41 5.84
CA GLU A 600 -9.08 5.97 6.04
C GLU A 600 -7.60 5.63 6.25
N ARG A 601 -6.69 6.27 5.53
CA ARG A 601 -5.25 6.07 5.69
C ARG A 601 -4.69 6.72 6.96
N GLY A 602 -5.26 7.84 7.41
CA GLY A 602 -4.76 8.63 8.53
C GLY A 602 -3.40 9.32 8.28
N ILE A 603 -2.81 9.17 7.10
CA ILE A 603 -1.48 9.66 6.72
C ILE A 603 -1.59 10.55 5.49
N GLY A 604 -0.87 11.69 5.51
CA GLY A 604 -0.91 12.70 4.45
C GLY A 604 -2.18 13.55 4.51
N PHE A 605 -2.27 14.50 3.60
CA PHE A 605 -3.34 15.49 3.54
C PHE A 605 -3.86 15.63 2.11
N PRO A 606 -5.18 15.79 1.91
CA PRO A 606 -5.76 15.97 0.58
C PRO A 606 -5.34 17.31 -0.05
N CYS A 607 -5.20 17.33 -1.37
CA CYS A 607 -4.95 18.56 -2.14
C CYS A 607 -6.25 19.28 -2.56
N ASN A 608 -7.40 18.61 -2.48
CA ASN A 608 -8.69 19.27 -2.65
C ASN A 608 -9.03 20.08 -1.40
N ALA A 609 -9.31 21.36 -1.56
CA ALA A 609 -9.47 22.31 -0.44
C ALA A 609 -10.65 21.94 0.47
N ALA A 610 -11.79 21.55 -0.11
CA ALA A 610 -12.97 21.14 0.67
C ALA A 610 -12.73 19.82 1.40
N ALA A 611 -12.05 18.86 0.75
CA ALA A 611 -11.66 17.61 1.39
C ALA A 611 -10.67 17.84 2.54
N LEU A 612 -9.71 18.75 2.38
CA LEU A 612 -8.75 19.11 3.43
C LEU A 612 -9.45 19.69 4.66
N GLU A 613 -10.34 20.67 4.46
CA GLU A 613 -11.09 21.28 5.56
C GLU A 613 -11.91 20.24 6.33
N ARG A 614 -12.65 19.39 5.60
CA ARG A 614 -13.47 18.32 6.19
C ARG A 614 -12.62 17.26 6.90
N ALA A 615 -11.48 16.86 6.33
CA ALA A 615 -10.57 15.88 6.92
C ALA A 615 -9.97 16.40 8.23
N LEU A 616 -9.45 17.62 8.23
CA LEU A 616 -8.95 18.28 9.43
C LEU A 616 -10.03 18.37 10.51
N ALA A 617 -11.27 18.78 10.13
CA ALA A 617 -12.37 18.85 11.07
C ALA A 617 -12.81 17.48 11.60
N ALA A 618 -12.71 16.41 10.81
CA ALA A 618 -13.07 15.06 11.22
C ALA A 618 -12.03 14.39 12.12
N CYS A 619 -10.74 14.59 11.85
CA CYS A 619 -9.66 13.83 12.45
C CYS A 619 -8.88 14.57 13.55
N MET A 620 -8.91 15.93 13.58
CA MET A 620 -8.08 16.73 14.49
C MET A 620 -8.91 17.58 15.47
N GLN A 621 -8.34 17.84 16.64
CA GLN A 621 -8.83 18.82 17.59
C GLN A 621 -8.56 20.26 17.10
N ASP A 622 -9.30 21.25 17.61
CA ASP A 622 -9.23 22.63 17.10
C ASP A 622 -7.82 23.24 17.23
N GLU A 623 -7.15 23.03 18.37
CA GLU A 623 -5.77 23.51 18.62
C GLU A 623 -4.79 22.90 17.60
N ARG A 624 -4.92 21.60 17.32
CA ARG A 624 -4.08 20.91 16.35
C ARG A 624 -4.31 21.38 14.92
N ARG A 625 -5.55 21.76 14.58
CA ARG A 625 -5.89 22.35 13.26
C ARG A 625 -5.22 23.70 13.05
N GLU A 626 -5.17 24.54 14.10
CA GLU A 626 -4.48 25.83 14.05
C GLU A 626 -2.99 25.67 13.83
N GLU A 627 -2.35 24.71 14.52
CA GLU A 627 -0.93 24.35 14.31
C GLU A 627 -0.66 23.91 12.86
N VAL A 628 -1.47 22.96 12.34
CA VAL A 628 -1.33 22.49 10.95
C VAL A 628 -1.53 23.63 9.95
N SER A 629 -2.51 24.50 10.20
CA SER A 629 -2.74 25.67 9.33
C SER A 629 -1.53 26.60 9.32
N THR A 630 -0.94 26.89 10.48
CA THR A 630 0.28 27.71 10.59
C THR A 630 1.43 27.08 9.81
N ILE A 631 1.65 25.77 9.94
CA ILE A 631 2.69 25.05 9.22
C ILE A 631 2.46 25.09 7.70
N LEU A 632 1.22 24.99 7.25
CA LEU A 632 0.85 25.10 5.84
C LEU A 632 1.16 26.48 5.26
N ASP A 633 0.92 27.53 6.05
CA ASP A 633 1.16 28.91 5.62
C ASP A 633 2.67 29.28 5.58
N THR A 634 3.48 28.67 6.45
CA THR A 634 4.90 28.99 6.63
C THR A 634 5.85 27.98 6.03
N GLY A 635 5.41 26.74 5.81
CA GLY A 635 6.24 25.62 5.38
C GLY A 635 6.93 25.84 4.03
N VAL A 636 8.17 25.37 3.91
CA VAL A 636 8.93 25.43 2.66
C VAL A 636 8.47 24.32 1.73
N PHE A 637 8.16 24.69 0.49
CA PHE A 637 7.70 23.73 -0.51
C PHE A 637 8.87 22.92 -1.07
N HIS A 638 8.77 21.60 -1.03
CA HIS A 638 9.80 20.68 -1.48
C HIS A 638 9.40 20.03 -2.80
N ASP A 639 9.91 20.58 -3.88
CA ASP A 639 9.72 20.12 -5.26
C ASP A 639 10.98 19.44 -5.83
N TYR A 640 10.96 19.19 -7.14
CA TYR A 640 12.10 18.60 -7.85
C TYR A 640 13.37 19.44 -7.72
N ASP A 641 13.29 20.76 -7.92
CA ASP A 641 14.46 21.63 -7.87
C ASP A 641 15.04 21.72 -6.46
N MET A 642 14.20 21.81 -5.44
CA MET A 642 14.63 21.82 -4.05
C MET A 642 15.30 20.49 -3.65
N GLN A 643 14.86 19.37 -4.18
CA GLN A 643 15.53 18.06 -3.99
C GLN A 643 16.93 18.05 -4.59
N GLN A 644 17.10 18.57 -5.81
CA GLN A 644 18.43 18.65 -6.45
C GLN A 644 19.37 19.57 -5.68
N LEU A 645 18.89 20.73 -5.25
CA LEU A 645 19.65 21.68 -4.44
C LEU A 645 20.05 21.06 -3.09
N SER A 646 19.14 20.34 -2.44
CA SER A 646 19.43 19.62 -1.18
C SER A 646 20.51 18.56 -1.38
N ALA A 647 20.46 17.80 -2.46
CA ALA A 647 21.49 16.81 -2.79
C ALA A 647 22.86 17.50 -3.01
N ILE A 648 22.91 18.61 -3.74
CA ILE A 648 24.14 19.39 -3.95
C ILE A 648 24.71 19.88 -2.61
N LEU A 649 23.85 20.36 -1.69
CA LEU A 649 24.26 20.83 -0.36
C LEU A 649 24.86 19.68 0.46
N VAL A 650 24.14 18.56 0.59
CA VAL A 650 24.56 17.41 1.42
C VAL A 650 25.87 16.82 0.88
N GLU A 651 25.96 16.56 -0.43
CA GLU A 651 27.19 16.06 -1.06
C GLU A 651 28.37 17.04 -0.93
N GLY A 652 28.11 18.33 -1.09
CA GLY A 652 29.14 19.34 -1.03
C GLY A 652 29.71 19.53 0.38
N MET A 653 28.90 19.32 1.42
CA MET A 653 29.32 19.43 2.82
C MET A 653 29.94 18.14 3.38
N ARG A 654 29.76 16.99 2.72
CA ARG A 654 30.29 15.69 3.14
C ARG A 654 31.82 15.73 3.41
N PRO A 655 32.69 16.30 2.54
CA PRO A 655 34.15 16.38 2.79
C PRO A 655 34.50 17.16 4.06
N TYR A 656 33.72 18.16 4.45
CA TYR A 656 33.90 18.85 5.71
C TYR A 656 33.58 17.94 6.91
N PHE A 657 32.48 17.22 6.87
CA PHE A 657 32.05 16.32 7.96
C PHE A 657 33.04 15.17 8.18
N TYR A 658 33.67 14.66 7.11
CA TYR A 658 34.69 13.60 7.19
C TYR A 658 36.09 14.13 7.50
N GLY A 659 36.28 15.46 7.55
CA GLY A 659 37.58 16.08 7.85
C GLY A 659 38.55 16.22 6.65
N ASP A 660 38.04 15.92 5.44
CA ASP A 660 38.80 15.98 4.18
C ASP A 660 38.91 17.41 3.63
N SER A 661 38.11 18.36 4.13
CA SER A 661 38.09 19.75 3.70
C SER A 661 37.84 20.69 4.87
N SER A 662 38.34 21.91 4.80
CA SER A 662 37.93 22.98 5.71
C SER A 662 36.48 23.37 5.41
N LEU A 663 35.76 23.91 6.42
CA LEU A 663 34.40 24.42 6.27
C LEU A 663 34.33 25.50 5.17
N GLU A 664 35.28 26.45 5.18
CA GLU A 664 35.34 27.53 4.18
C GLU A 664 35.44 27.00 2.73
N ASN A 665 36.33 26.04 2.49
CA ASN A 665 36.51 25.43 1.17
C ASN A 665 35.28 24.57 0.74
N ALA A 666 34.64 23.87 1.68
CA ALA A 666 33.42 23.15 1.40
C ALA A 666 32.28 24.09 1.04
N ILE A 667 32.11 25.19 1.78
CA ILE A 667 31.09 26.22 1.50
C ILE A 667 31.33 26.84 0.11
N ASP A 668 32.57 27.27 -0.21
CA ASP A 668 32.88 27.91 -1.50
C ASP A 668 32.49 27.02 -2.69
N LYS A 669 32.81 25.73 -2.63
CA LYS A 669 32.50 24.78 -3.69
C LYS A 669 31.01 24.50 -3.78
N THR A 670 30.37 24.30 -2.64
CA THR A 670 28.94 23.97 -2.57
C THR A 670 28.10 25.15 -3.06
N GLN A 671 28.36 26.34 -2.55
CA GLN A 671 27.68 27.58 -2.98
C GLN A 671 27.81 27.83 -4.47
N SER A 672 29.02 27.61 -5.04
CA SER A 672 29.23 27.75 -6.48
C SER A 672 28.41 26.77 -7.29
N ARG A 673 28.26 25.50 -6.83
CA ARG A 673 27.41 24.49 -7.48
C ARG A 673 25.92 24.82 -7.38
N LEU A 674 25.46 25.27 -6.21
CA LEU A 674 24.07 25.70 -5.99
C LEU A 674 23.69 26.82 -6.93
N ASN A 675 24.53 27.89 -6.99
CA ASN A 675 24.28 29.06 -7.84
C ASN A 675 24.36 28.72 -9.33
N LEU A 676 25.24 27.81 -9.73
CA LEU A 676 25.29 27.31 -11.10
C LEU A 676 24.03 26.55 -11.49
N TYR A 677 23.61 25.56 -10.68
CA TYR A 677 22.39 24.82 -10.92
C TYR A 677 21.18 25.74 -11.04
N TYR A 678 21.03 26.68 -10.09
CA TYR A 678 19.91 27.62 -10.10
C TYR A 678 19.89 28.52 -11.34
N ALA A 679 21.04 29.01 -11.74
CA ALA A 679 21.15 29.83 -12.95
C ALA A 679 20.89 29.07 -14.25
N GLU A 680 21.26 27.77 -14.33
CA GLU A 680 20.97 26.93 -15.48
C GLU A 680 19.49 26.60 -15.59
N ARG A 681 18.77 26.55 -14.47
CA ARG A 681 17.38 26.16 -14.40
C ARG A 681 16.40 27.35 -14.57
N HIS A 682 16.74 28.50 -14.01
CA HIS A 682 15.85 29.68 -13.92
C HIS A 682 16.39 30.91 -14.65
N GLY A 683 17.63 30.88 -15.18
CA GLY A 683 18.25 31.95 -15.99
C GLY A 683 18.01 31.69 -17.47
#